data_baac593966ba50e85a62cd5d36eb1491
#
_entry.id   baac593966ba50e85a62cd5d36eb1491
#
_cell.length_a   1.000
_cell.length_b   1.000
_cell.length_c   1.000
_cell.angle_alpha   90.00
_cell.angle_beta   90.00
_cell.angle_gamma   90.00
#
_symmetry.space_group_name_H-M   'P 1'
#
loop_
_entity.id
_entity.type
_entity.pdbx_description
1 polymer ?
#
loop_
_entity_poly.entity_id
_entity_poly.type
_entity_poly.pdbx_seq_one_letter_code
_entity_poly.pdbx_strand_id
1 'polypeptide(L)'
;MITPVRPKRKKKPPLSFVATCGAGLEQLVAGEIEAQGGRNSAVNPGAVSWEGNLESGYRMCLWSRFASRVLLQITGFDAPDADTLYRQAGKIDWDEHLACDTPFAVFSTVTDSPISHSKYAALRIKDAIADQFRSRSGRRPSVDTSRPGMRISLHLQGSRATLAVDLSGDSLHRRGYRRAAVEAPLKETLAAAIVYLSGLRRSFPPDRVVLDPMCGGGTLLIEAAMILGDSAPGLQRKSFGFLFWNRHDERLWEKLVNEAVRREEDGHRQPWPRIIGYDADPHAVTAARENIAAAGLDDKITVGQRQLAALERPADEGLLVVNPPYGERLADREEIKYLYRFLDRQLGRELAGWRIGFFSSNPDLAGGFSLNWSDSYKLFNGPIRCRLHCGTIARTTEHAPGLPSLHEPETGGEGADFAARLQANCRRLFPWAEREDISCFRLYGSDLPGYDLALDLYERWILATGHAAAAGGDPRAADHRFNVALRAVREILAIPPGRIFLRKAGGGKKKGKAGPKPSRTKIFEVDEQRCRFLVNLTDDRGTGLPLARRSLRLLIGRSAEGRTFLNLNGGTGTATVHALVNGALATTTVDPAAGQLHLARSNFFLNGFGGPQHRTIQEDSLKWLAGCRSRFGLILVNAPCCPDGRDSAAPSRFRLEHEQLLRAAMKVLTREGLLLLAVDDPCFTPAPSLAADFILEDISSRLTAPDFAGQPNRSPCFAFRHRPLEPEG
;
A
#
# COMPACT_ATOMS: atom_id res chain seq x y z
N MET A 1 -64.05 26.62 43.85
CA MET A 1 -63.16 27.14 42.78
C MET A 1 -62.72 25.96 41.93
N ILE A 2 -63.25 25.83 40.72
CA ILE A 2 -62.92 24.73 39.76
C ILE A 2 -61.69 25.24 38.98
N THR A 3 -60.54 24.60 39.17
CA THR A 3 -59.31 24.91 38.42
C THR A 3 -59.52 24.51 36.97
N PRO A 4 -59.29 25.38 35.97
CA PRO A 4 -59.47 24.98 34.58
C PRO A 4 -58.39 23.99 34.15
N VAL A 5 -58.81 22.79 33.73
CA VAL A 5 -57.96 21.78 33.10
C VAL A 5 -57.41 22.35 31.78
N ARG A 6 -56.11 22.65 31.70
CA ARG A 6 -55.45 23.04 30.45
C ARG A 6 -55.63 21.92 29.42
N PRO A 7 -56.15 22.24 28.22
CA PRO A 7 -56.33 21.25 27.19
C PRO A 7 -54.96 20.63 26.84
N LYS A 8 -54.88 19.27 26.87
CA LYS A 8 -53.72 18.54 26.39
C LYS A 8 -53.44 18.95 24.96
N ARG A 9 -52.33 19.64 24.69
CA ARG A 9 -51.87 19.91 23.29
C ARG A 9 -51.87 18.60 22.53
N LYS A 10 -52.64 18.51 21.47
CA LYS A 10 -52.62 17.37 20.52
C LYS A 10 -51.17 17.23 20.05
N LYS A 11 -50.52 16.09 20.35
CA LYS A 11 -49.19 15.78 19.82
C LYS A 11 -49.27 15.80 18.30
N LYS A 12 -48.43 16.63 17.66
CA LYS A 12 -48.28 16.56 16.17
C LYS A 12 -47.88 15.14 15.79
N PRO A 13 -48.39 14.58 14.67
CA PRO A 13 -47.99 13.27 14.23
C PRO A 13 -46.45 13.23 14.02
N PRO A 14 -45.82 12.08 14.27
CA PRO A 14 -44.40 11.93 14.04
C PRO A 14 -44.06 12.17 12.57
N LEU A 15 -42.91 12.73 12.29
CA LEU A 15 -42.33 12.90 10.96
C LEU A 15 -41.63 11.60 10.57
N SER A 16 -41.64 11.27 9.26
CA SER A 16 -40.95 10.10 8.73
C SER A 16 -39.66 10.53 8.05
N PHE A 17 -38.58 9.84 8.35
CA PHE A 17 -37.25 10.12 7.85
C PHE A 17 -36.61 8.87 7.22
N VAL A 18 -35.61 9.09 6.37
CA VAL A 18 -34.73 8.04 5.84
C VAL A 18 -33.30 8.55 5.89
N ALA A 19 -32.40 7.77 6.50
CA ALA A 19 -30.96 7.96 6.40
C ALA A 19 -30.37 6.99 5.37
N THR A 20 -29.71 7.48 4.34
CA THR A 20 -28.97 6.64 3.41
C THR A 20 -27.55 6.43 3.90
N CYS A 21 -26.96 5.27 3.64
CA CYS A 21 -25.59 4.95 4.04
C CYS A 21 -24.90 4.05 3.01
N GLY A 22 -23.62 3.81 3.23
CA GLY A 22 -22.89 2.76 2.51
C GLY A 22 -23.37 1.38 2.92
N ALA A 23 -23.39 0.43 2.01
CA ALA A 23 -23.76 -0.96 2.31
C ALA A 23 -22.85 -1.54 3.41
N GLY A 24 -23.44 -2.20 4.39
CA GLY A 24 -22.79 -2.74 5.58
C GLY A 24 -22.73 -1.79 6.77
N LEU A 25 -23.20 -0.52 6.63
CA LEU A 25 -23.25 0.47 7.71
C LEU A 25 -24.65 0.65 8.30
N GLU A 26 -25.63 -0.06 7.79
CA GLU A 26 -27.05 0.15 8.14
C GLU A 26 -27.32 -0.03 9.64
N GLN A 27 -26.72 -1.04 10.28
CA GLN A 27 -26.89 -1.29 11.72
C GLN A 27 -26.25 -0.19 12.58
N LEU A 28 -25.12 0.37 12.12
CA LEU A 28 -24.47 1.50 12.79
C LEU A 28 -25.34 2.76 12.73
N VAL A 29 -25.95 3.01 11.56
CA VAL A 29 -26.89 4.14 11.37
C VAL A 29 -28.15 3.95 12.21
N ALA A 30 -28.69 2.73 12.31
CA ALA A 30 -29.83 2.44 13.17
C ALA A 30 -29.52 2.75 14.67
N GLY A 31 -28.36 2.35 15.14
CA GLY A 31 -27.91 2.69 16.50
C GLY A 31 -27.75 4.21 16.72
N GLU A 32 -27.26 4.96 15.72
CA GLU A 32 -27.20 6.43 15.79
C GLU A 32 -28.60 7.05 15.84
N ILE A 33 -29.55 6.57 15.04
CA ILE A 33 -30.94 7.04 15.02
C ILE A 33 -31.58 6.87 16.39
N GLU A 34 -31.44 5.71 17.02
CA GLU A 34 -31.95 5.45 18.35
C GLU A 34 -31.33 6.38 19.40
N ALA A 35 -30.00 6.56 19.36
CA ALA A 35 -29.27 7.47 20.23
C ALA A 35 -29.69 8.94 20.06
N GLN A 36 -30.14 9.35 18.87
CA GLN A 36 -30.64 10.70 18.58
C GLN A 36 -32.17 10.86 18.73
N GLY A 37 -32.84 9.88 19.35
CA GLY A 37 -34.25 9.96 19.70
C GLY A 37 -35.23 9.56 18.60
N GLY A 38 -34.74 8.91 17.54
CA GLY A 38 -35.57 8.27 16.52
C GLY A 38 -36.28 7.03 17.10
N ARG A 39 -37.44 6.71 16.54
CA ARG A 39 -38.27 5.57 16.93
C ARG A 39 -38.70 4.77 15.71
N ASN A 40 -39.16 3.54 15.94
CA ASN A 40 -39.67 2.68 14.88
C ASN A 40 -38.70 2.57 13.69
N SER A 41 -37.39 2.39 14.00
CA SER A 41 -36.36 2.26 12.96
C SER A 41 -36.54 0.95 12.18
N ALA A 42 -36.45 1.03 10.84
CA ALA A 42 -36.46 -0.12 9.95
C ALA A 42 -35.25 -0.09 9.02
N VAL A 43 -34.46 -1.16 9.08
CA VAL A 43 -33.24 -1.33 8.32
C VAL A 43 -33.55 -1.91 6.94
N ASN A 44 -33.12 -1.23 5.89
CA ASN A 44 -33.22 -1.65 4.49
C ASN A 44 -31.82 -1.60 3.84
N PRO A 45 -31.56 -2.31 2.75
CA PRO A 45 -30.29 -2.24 2.06
C PRO A 45 -29.90 -0.79 1.67
N GLY A 46 -28.79 -0.28 2.22
CA GLY A 46 -28.29 1.07 1.97
C GLY A 46 -29.08 2.23 2.60
N ALA A 47 -30.08 1.93 3.47
CA ALA A 47 -30.88 2.98 4.13
C ALA A 47 -31.53 2.49 5.43
N VAL A 48 -31.82 3.43 6.33
CA VAL A 48 -32.60 3.19 7.55
C VAL A 48 -33.70 4.22 7.62
N SER A 49 -34.96 3.79 7.75
CA SER A 49 -36.10 4.67 7.97
C SER A 49 -36.46 4.74 9.46
N TRP A 50 -37.01 5.88 9.89
CA TRP A 50 -37.48 6.04 11.27
C TRP A 50 -38.56 7.09 11.39
N GLU A 51 -39.23 7.10 12.52
CA GLU A 51 -40.17 8.13 12.93
C GLU A 51 -39.57 9.00 14.05
N GLY A 52 -39.83 10.31 14.00
CA GLY A 52 -39.30 11.23 15.02
C GLY A 52 -39.91 12.62 14.91
N ASN A 53 -39.32 13.55 15.65
CA ASN A 53 -39.58 14.97 15.54
C ASN A 53 -38.50 15.65 14.68
N LEU A 54 -38.63 16.93 14.39
CA LEU A 54 -37.67 17.70 13.61
C LEU A 54 -36.27 17.69 14.28
N GLU A 55 -36.25 17.70 15.61
CA GLU A 55 -35.00 17.63 16.38
C GLU A 55 -34.19 16.38 16.05
N SER A 56 -34.84 15.19 15.96
CA SER A 56 -34.15 13.96 15.60
C SER A 56 -33.54 14.01 14.20
N GLY A 57 -34.23 14.64 13.24
CA GLY A 57 -33.69 14.86 11.88
C GLY A 57 -32.47 15.77 11.86
N TYR A 58 -32.53 16.89 12.60
CA TYR A 58 -31.40 17.82 12.72
C TYR A 58 -30.22 17.20 13.47
N ARG A 59 -30.48 16.47 14.57
CA ARG A 59 -29.45 15.73 15.28
C ARG A 59 -28.75 14.71 14.38
N MET A 60 -29.49 13.98 13.56
CA MET A 60 -28.91 13.05 12.61
C MET A 60 -28.04 13.78 11.56
N CYS A 61 -28.43 14.95 11.07
CA CYS A 61 -27.57 15.75 10.18
C CYS A 61 -26.29 16.22 10.86
N LEU A 62 -26.34 16.58 12.13
CA LEU A 62 -25.21 17.13 12.89
C LEU A 62 -24.27 16.03 13.43
N TRP A 63 -24.83 14.97 13.98
CA TRP A 63 -24.11 13.96 14.77
C TRP A 63 -23.80 12.66 14.05
N SER A 64 -24.50 12.35 12.92
CA SER A 64 -24.26 11.06 12.29
C SER A 64 -22.86 10.98 11.68
N ARG A 65 -22.13 9.95 12.08
CA ARG A 65 -20.81 9.59 11.55
C ARG A 65 -20.92 8.72 10.32
N PHE A 66 -22.01 7.91 10.22
CA PHE A 66 -22.11 6.82 9.26
C PHE A 66 -23.12 7.09 8.14
N ALA A 67 -24.11 7.95 8.34
CA ALA A 67 -25.09 8.30 7.31
C ALA A 67 -24.47 9.15 6.19
N SER A 68 -24.92 8.92 4.98
CA SER A 68 -24.56 9.72 3.81
C SER A 68 -25.52 10.88 3.59
N ARG A 69 -26.82 10.66 3.82
CA ARG A 69 -27.89 11.68 3.72
C ARG A 69 -28.99 11.41 4.74
N VAL A 70 -29.67 12.49 5.11
CA VAL A 70 -30.91 12.46 5.92
C VAL A 70 -32.02 13.09 5.11
N LEU A 71 -33.07 12.31 4.83
CA LEU A 71 -34.20 12.69 4.00
C LEU A 71 -35.46 12.77 4.87
N LEU A 72 -36.17 13.90 4.83
CA LEU A 72 -37.47 14.07 5.44
C LEU A 72 -38.55 13.74 4.40
N GLN A 73 -39.33 12.69 4.61
CA GLN A 73 -40.41 12.31 3.72
C GLN A 73 -41.54 13.35 3.77
N ILE A 74 -41.93 13.86 2.59
CA ILE A 74 -43.06 14.77 2.44
C ILE A 74 -44.34 13.94 2.23
N THR A 75 -44.28 13.01 1.27
CA THR A 75 -45.44 12.19 0.88
C THR A 75 -45.00 10.93 0.12
N GLY A 76 -45.91 9.96 0.08
CA GLY A 76 -45.79 8.79 -0.79
C GLY A 76 -47.10 8.49 -1.50
N PHE A 77 -47.05 8.17 -2.80
CA PHE A 77 -48.20 7.90 -3.63
C PHE A 77 -47.88 6.90 -4.74
N ASP A 78 -48.91 6.37 -5.37
CA ASP A 78 -48.75 5.49 -6.54
C ASP A 78 -48.61 6.33 -7.82
N ALA A 79 -47.60 5.98 -8.63
CA ALA A 79 -47.27 6.59 -9.90
C ALA A 79 -46.90 5.51 -10.93
N PRO A 80 -47.88 4.84 -11.52
CA PRO A 80 -47.64 3.82 -12.54
C PRO A 80 -47.04 4.39 -13.84
N ASP A 81 -47.23 5.69 -14.06
CA ASP A 81 -46.75 6.41 -15.24
C ASP A 81 -46.26 7.82 -14.88
N ALA A 82 -45.55 8.47 -15.82
CA ALA A 82 -44.96 9.77 -15.64
C ALA A 82 -45.98 10.92 -15.51
N ASP A 83 -47.18 10.79 -16.09
CA ASP A 83 -48.22 11.79 -16.00
C ASP A 83 -48.93 11.73 -14.64
N THR A 84 -49.09 10.55 -14.10
CA THR A 84 -49.57 10.37 -12.73
C THR A 84 -48.55 10.88 -11.73
N LEU A 85 -47.23 10.65 -11.95
CA LEU A 85 -46.15 11.20 -11.15
C LEU A 85 -46.19 12.73 -11.10
N TYR A 86 -46.35 13.39 -12.28
CA TYR A 86 -46.47 14.82 -12.39
C TYR A 86 -47.72 15.35 -11.66
N ARG A 87 -48.89 14.78 -11.93
CA ARG A 87 -50.17 15.21 -11.32
C ARG A 87 -50.15 15.07 -9.79
N GLN A 88 -49.63 14.01 -9.25
CA GLN A 88 -49.59 13.79 -7.80
C GLN A 88 -48.56 14.74 -7.13
N ALA A 89 -47.41 14.98 -7.76
CA ALA A 89 -46.42 15.96 -7.29
C ALA A 89 -46.97 17.40 -7.30
N GLY A 90 -47.84 17.73 -8.29
CA GLY A 90 -48.51 19.04 -8.37
C GLY A 90 -49.56 19.27 -7.28
N LYS A 91 -50.00 18.24 -6.53
CA LYS A 91 -50.95 18.39 -5.41
C LYS A 91 -50.25 18.78 -4.10
N ILE A 92 -48.92 18.67 -4.03
CA ILE A 92 -48.14 19.06 -2.86
C ILE A 92 -48.08 20.59 -2.83
N ASP A 93 -48.27 21.20 -1.69
CA ASP A 93 -48.06 22.64 -1.52
C ASP A 93 -46.59 22.96 -1.39
N TRP A 94 -45.97 23.26 -2.54
CA TRP A 94 -44.52 23.50 -2.58
C TRP A 94 -44.10 24.81 -1.92
N ASP A 95 -44.99 25.77 -1.76
CA ASP A 95 -44.73 27.02 -1.02
C ASP A 95 -44.45 26.76 0.49
N GLU A 96 -44.94 25.62 1.04
CA GLU A 96 -44.58 25.24 2.39
C GLU A 96 -43.12 24.77 2.51
N HIS A 97 -42.51 24.35 1.39
CA HIS A 97 -41.20 23.73 1.39
C HIS A 97 -40.11 24.57 0.74
N LEU A 98 -40.42 25.35 -0.30
CA LEU A 98 -39.47 26.02 -1.15
C LEU A 98 -39.87 27.46 -1.39
N ALA A 99 -38.95 28.43 -1.22
CA ALA A 99 -39.16 29.78 -1.64
C ALA A 99 -38.88 29.97 -3.16
N CYS A 100 -39.62 30.84 -3.80
CA CYS A 100 -39.46 31.09 -5.25
C CYS A 100 -38.04 31.54 -5.66
N ASP A 101 -37.32 32.17 -4.75
CA ASP A 101 -35.96 32.68 -4.98
C ASP A 101 -34.86 31.63 -4.62
N THR A 102 -35.24 30.49 -4.08
CA THR A 102 -34.28 29.41 -3.72
C THR A 102 -34.03 28.52 -4.92
N PRO A 103 -32.77 28.38 -5.39
CA PRO A 103 -32.42 27.40 -6.43
C PRO A 103 -32.66 25.99 -5.93
N PHE A 104 -33.28 25.14 -6.75
CA PHE A 104 -33.53 23.75 -6.37
C PHE A 104 -33.10 22.74 -7.43
N ALA A 105 -32.97 21.48 -7.02
CA ALA A 105 -32.82 20.37 -7.94
C ALA A 105 -33.56 19.13 -7.42
N VAL A 106 -34.01 18.30 -8.36
CA VAL A 106 -34.64 17.02 -8.07
C VAL A 106 -33.66 15.91 -8.43
N PHE A 107 -33.43 15.01 -7.49
CA PHE A 107 -32.61 13.81 -7.67
C PHE A 107 -33.51 12.59 -7.51
N SER A 108 -33.39 11.61 -8.41
CA SER A 108 -34.24 10.44 -8.36
C SER A 108 -33.43 9.13 -8.35
N THR A 109 -33.94 8.18 -7.59
CA THR A 109 -33.50 6.78 -7.59
C THR A 109 -34.69 5.93 -8.04
N VAL A 110 -34.48 5.04 -9.00
CA VAL A 110 -35.50 4.20 -9.58
C VAL A 110 -35.10 2.73 -9.44
N THR A 111 -36.00 1.91 -8.89
CA THR A 111 -35.81 0.47 -8.72
C THR A 111 -37.06 -0.24 -9.18
N ASP A 112 -36.92 -1.16 -10.13
CA ASP A 112 -37.98 -2.02 -10.64
C ASP A 112 -39.31 -1.27 -11.00
N SER A 113 -39.19 -0.07 -11.60
CA SER A 113 -40.32 0.82 -11.90
C SER A 113 -40.65 0.85 -13.39
N PRO A 114 -41.96 0.98 -13.76
CA PRO A 114 -42.37 1.27 -15.13
C PRO A 114 -41.72 2.54 -15.70
N ILE A 115 -41.42 3.52 -14.83
CA ILE A 115 -40.68 4.73 -15.20
C ILE A 115 -39.17 4.43 -15.04
N SER A 116 -38.58 3.76 -16.03
CA SER A 116 -37.20 3.25 -15.97
C SER A 116 -36.12 4.35 -15.98
N HIS A 117 -36.42 5.55 -16.51
CA HIS A 117 -35.45 6.61 -16.73
C HIS A 117 -35.41 7.59 -15.55
N SER A 118 -34.43 7.46 -14.66
CA SER A 118 -34.32 8.29 -13.45
C SER A 118 -34.30 9.79 -13.75
N LYS A 119 -33.49 10.26 -14.74
CA LYS A 119 -33.45 11.67 -15.13
C LYS A 119 -34.83 12.19 -15.59
N TYR A 120 -35.58 11.39 -16.35
CA TYR A 120 -36.92 11.76 -16.81
C TYR A 120 -37.90 11.89 -15.65
N ALA A 121 -37.88 10.96 -14.70
CA ALA A 121 -38.68 11.04 -13.49
C ALA A 121 -38.39 12.30 -12.67
N ALA A 122 -37.11 12.66 -12.51
CA ALA A 122 -36.70 13.89 -11.85
C ALA A 122 -37.20 15.14 -12.58
N LEU A 123 -37.17 15.16 -13.92
CA LEU A 123 -37.69 16.27 -14.73
C LEU A 123 -39.20 16.43 -14.55
N ARG A 124 -39.99 15.36 -14.51
CA ARG A 124 -41.44 15.43 -14.29
C ARG A 124 -41.79 16.06 -12.94
N ILE A 125 -41.08 15.72 -11.87
CA ILE A 125 -41.25 16.36 -10.55
C ILE A 125 -40.85 17.83 -10.61
N LYS A 126 -39.68 18.14 -11.23
CA LYS A 126 -39.21 19.52 -11.44
C LYS A 126 -40.26 20.38 -12.19
N ASP A 127 -40.87 19.83 -13.25
CA ASP A 127 -41.88 20.52 -14.02
C ASP A 127 -43.14 20.78 -13.19
N ALA A 128 -43.62 19.81 -12.41
CA ALA A 128 -44.77 19.97 -11.51
C ALA A 128 -44.54 21.12 -10.49
N ILE A 129 -43.33 21.19 -9.92
CA ILE A 129 -42.94 22.28 -9.00
C ILE A 129 -42.94 23.64 -9.73
N ALA A 130 -42.24 23.73 -10.85
CA ALA A 130 -42.10 24.97 -11.60
C ALA A 130 -43.45 25.51 -12.11
N ASP A 131 -44.33 24.62 -12.56
CA ASP A 131 -45.64 24.99 -13.07
C ASP A 131 -46.59 25.43 -11.96
N GLN A 132 -46.52 24.82 -10.76
CA GLN A 132 -47.30 25.28 -9.58
C GLN A 132 -46.89 26.72 -9.20
N PHE A 133 -45.61 27.04 -9.08
CA PHE A 133 -45.13 28.36 -8.79
C PHE A 133 -45.53 29.36 -9.88
N ARG A 134 -45.39 28.97 -11.17
CA ARG A 134 -45.78 29.83 -12.29
C ARG A 134 -47.29 30.13 -12.26
N SER A 135 -48.14 29.18 -11.96
CA SER A 135 -49.61 29.38 -11.89
C SER A 135 -50.02 30.25 -10.72
N ARG A 136 -49.30 30.23 -9.58
CA ARG A 136 -49.63 30.97 -8.36
C ARG A 136 -49.06 32.40 -8.35
N SER A 137 -47.81 32.57 -8.76
CA SER A 137 -47.05 33.82 -8.60
C SER A 137 -46.54 34.45 -9.90
N GLY A 138 -46.77 33.79 -11.05
CA GLY A 138 -46.23 34.22 -12.35
C GLY A 138 -44.69 33.98 -12.46
N ARG A 139 -44.04 33.56 -11.41
CA ARG A 139 -42.58 33.31 -11.31
C ARG A 139 -42.32 31.82 -11.13
N ARG A 140 -41.09 31.38 -11.36
CA ARG A 140 -40.67 30.01 -11.08
C ARG A 140 -39.30 30.02 -10.38
N PRO A 141 -39.04 29.11 -9.46
CA PRO A 141 -37.71 28.95 -8.86
C PRO A 141 -36.70 28.49 -9.92
N SER A 142 -35.47 28.91 -9.77
CA SER A 142 -34.37 28.53 -10.63
C SER A 142 -33.95 27.08 -10.35
N VAL A 143 -33.48 26.39 -11.39
CA VAL A 143 -32.97 25.00 -11.26
C VAL A 143 -31.45 25.01 -11.36
N ASP A 144 -30.78 24.56 -10.32
CA ASP A 144 -29.33 24.42 -10.32
C ASP A 144 -28.99 23.01 -9.81
N THR A 145 -28.53 22.14 -10.70
CA THR A 145 -28.14 20.76 -10.35
C THR A 145 -26.74 20.64 -9.75
N SER A 146 -25.93 21.68 -9.88
CA SER A 146 -24.55 21.71 -9.37
C SER A 146 -24.47 22.23 -7.93
N ARG A 147 -25.19 23.30 -7.62
CA ARG A 147 -25.23 23.97 -6.31
C ARG A 147 -26.65 24.37 -5.89
N PRO A 148 -27.56 23.39 -5.78
CA PRO A 148 -28.93 23.72 -5.37
C PRO A 148 -28.93 24.17 -3.91
N GLY A 149 -29.72 25.19 -3.60
CA GLY A 149 -30.07 25.54 -2.22
C GLY A 149 -30.87 24.38 -1.61
N MET A 150 -31.94 23.95 -2.29
CA MET A 150 -32.73 22.83 -1.83
C MET A 150 -32.64 21.62 -2.76
N ARG A 151 -32.44 20.43 -2.17
CA ARG A 151 -32.48 19.15 -2.85
C ARG A 151 -33.79 18.42 -2.52
N ILE A 152 -34.51 18.01 -3.56
CA ILE A 152 -35.69 17.18 -3.45
C ILE A 152 -35.31 15.79 -3.94
N SER A 153 -35.58 14.78 -3.13
CA SER A 153 -35.32 13.38 -3.44
C SER A 153 -36.59 12.68 -3.85
N LEU A 154 -36.57 12.03 -5.01
CA LEU A 154 -37.60 11.10 -5.46
C LEU A 154 -37.06 9.68 -5.39
N HIS A 155 -37.77 8.81 -4.69
CA HIS A 155 -37.52 7.35 -4.72
C HIS A 155 -38.70 6.65 -5.35
N LEU A 156 -38.45 5.93 -6.44
CA LEU A 156 -39.43 5.10 -7.14
C LEU A 156 -39.08 3.62 -6.94
N GLN A 157 -39.98 2.88 -6.33
CA GLN A 157 -39.88 1.42 -6.19
C GLN A 157 -41.16 0.77 -6.71
N GLY A 158 -41.08 0.02 -7.79
CA GLY A 158 -42.27 -0.41 -8.52
C GLY A 158 -43.07 0.81 -9.00
N SER A 159 -44.36 0.85 -8.66
CA SER A 159 -45.25 2.01 -8.90
C SER A 159 -45.27 3.01 -7.74
N ARG A 160 -44.57 2.71 -6.61
CA ARG A 160 -44.58 3.58 -5.42
C ARG A 160 -43.58 4.69 -5.53
N ALA A 161 -44.03 5.93 -5.54
CA ALA A 161 -43.22 7.14 -5.47
C ALA A 161 -43.19 7.68 -4.05
N THR A 162 -41.97 8.04 -3.57
CA THR A 162 -41.77 8.74 -2.29
C THR A 162 -41.00 10.00 -2.55
N LEU A 163 -41.52 11.16 -2.14
CA LEU A 163 -40.88 12.46 -2.23
C LEU A 163 -40.37 12.89 -0.85
N ALA A 164 -39.16 13.42 -0.81
CA ALA A 164 -38.51 13.86 0.42
C ALA A 164 -37.69 15.14 0.19
N VAL A 165 -37.58 15.94 1.25
CA VAL A 165 -36.59 17.03 1.34
C VAL A 165 -35.28 16.43 1.84
N ASP A 166 -34.18 16.68 1.13
CA ASP A 166 -32.84 16.31 1.60
C ASP A 166 -32.33 17.34 2.62
N LEU A 167 -32.41 16.98 3.90
CA LEU A 167 -31.97 17.84 5.00
C LEU A 167 -30.45 18.05 5.00
N SER A 168 -29.71 17.12 4.44
CA SER A 168 -28.23 17.17 4.43
C SER A 168 -27.66 18.20 3.47
N GLY A 169 -28.34 18.46 2.33
CA GLY A 169 -27.78 19.22 1.21
C GLY A 169 -26.68 18.44 0.51
N ASP A 170 -25.42 18.76 0.75
CA ASP A 170 -24.31 17.90 0.33
C ASP A 170 -24.24 16.63 1.17
N SER A 171 -23.63 15.57 0.63
CA SER A 171 -23.47 14.30 1.37
C SER A 171 -22.71 14.53 2.66
N LEU A 172 -23.16 13.89 3.76
CA LEU A 172 -22.62 14.09 5.12
C LEU A 172 -21.17 13.64 5.26
N HIS A 173 -20.63 12.78 4.36
CA HIS A 173 -19.22 12.46 4.38
C HIS A 173 -18.33 13.71 4.14
N ARG A 174 -18.83 14.74 3.46
CA ARG A 174 -18.14 16.02 3.30
C ARG A 174 -18.19 16.82 4.61
N ARG A 175 -17.30 16.47 5.55
CA ARG A 175 -17.24 17.11 6.88
C ARG A 175 -16.82 18.58 6.82
N GLY A 176 -15.96 18.94 5.86
CA GLY A 176 -15.41 20.29 5.70
C GLY A 176 -13.90 20.39 5.90
N TYR A 177 -13.27 19.43 6.55
CA TYR A 177 -11.85 19.45 6.87
C TYR A 177 -10.92 19.05 5.71
N ARG A 178 -11.39 18.32 4.70
CA ARG A 178 -10.55 17.88 3.58
C ARG A 178 -10.15 19.07 2.69
N ARG A 179 -8.91 19.52 2.81
CA ARG A 179 -8.31 20.60 2.00
C ARG A 179 -7.40 20.04 0.91
N ALA A 180 -6.59 19.04 1.24
CA ALA A 180 -5.70 18.38 0.31
C ALA A 180 -6.27 17.02 -0.11
N ALA A 181 -6.12 16.71 -1.40
CA ALA A 181 -6.49 15.42 -1.96
C ALA A 181 -5.26 14.51 -2.02
N VAL A 182 -5.46 13.24 -1.63
CA VAL A 182 -4.52 12.15 -1.89
C VAL A 182 -5.12 11.23 -2.96
N GLU A 183 -4.32 10.39 -3.57
CA GLU A 183 -4.80 9.36 -4.49
C GLU A 183 -5.75 8.40 -3.74
N ALA A 184 -6.92 8.10 -4.33
CA ALA A 184 -7.95 7.20 -3.78
C ALA A 184 -8.36 7.49 -2.31
N PRO A 185 -8.91 8.66 -1.98
CA PRO A 185 -9.23 9.02 -0.60
C PRO A 185 -10.37 8.18 -0.02
N LEU A 186 -10.21 7.72 1.21
CA LEU A 186 -11.27 7.05 1.97
C LEU A 186 -12.38 8.05 2.31
N LYS A 187 -13.65 7.66 2.13
CA LYS A 187 -14.78 8.50 2.57
C LYS A 187 -14.81 8.59 4.10
N GLU A 188 -15.07 9.77 4.62
CA GLU A 188 -15.09 10.05 6.05
C GLU A 188 -16.07 9.17 6.82
N THR A 189 -17.25 8.92 6.25
CA THR A 189 -18.26 8.00 6.87
C THR A 189 -17.74 6.57 6.97
N LEU A 190 -16.98 6.11 5.98
CA LEU A 190 -16.37 4.79 6.01
C LEU A 190 -15.20 4.74 6.99
N ALA A 191 -14.38 5.79 7.03
CA ALA A 191 -13.28 5.91 7.99
C ALA A 191 -13.77 5.88 9.44
N ALA A 192 -14.83 6.64 9.75
CA ALA A 192 -15.48 6.61 11.05
C ALA A 192 -15.97 5.21 11.42
N ALA A 193 -16.59 4.49 10.45
CA ALA A 193 -17.06 3.13 10.67
C ALA A 193 -15.91 2.14 10.93
N ILE A 194 -14.81 2.24 10.18
CA ILE A 194 -13.61 1.41 10.37
C ILE A 194 -13.09 1.60 11.80
N VAL A 195 -12.85 2.84 12.20
CA VAL A 195 -12.32 3.16 13.55
C VAL A 195 -13.27 2.68 14.64
N TYR A 196 -14.58 2.92 14.48
CA TYR A 196 -15.59 2.51 15.45
C TYR A 196 -15.70 0.99 15.57
N LEU A 197 -15.77 0.26 14.46
CA LEU A 197 -15.83 -1.20 14.43
C LEU A 197 -14.55 -1.85 14.97
N SER A 198 -13.39 -1.20 14.80
CA SER A 198 -12.12 -1.62 15.41
C SER A 198 -12.08 -1.44 16.93
N GLY A 199 -13.13 -0.85 17.50
CA GLY A 199 -13.34 -0.76 18.94
C GLY A 199 -12.93 0.55 19.59
N LEU A 200 -12.67 1.60 18.82
CA LEU A 200 -12.48 2.93 19.39
C LEU A 200 -13.84 3.47 19.89
N ARG A 201 -13.84 3.98 21.10
CA ARG A 201 -14.96 4.64 21.73
C ARG A 201 -14.44 5.86 22.50
N ARG A 202 -15.32 6.79 22.86
CA ARG A 202 -14.98 7.92 23.72
C ARG A 202 -14.28 7.51 25.03
N SER A 203 -14.61 6.35 25.56
CA SER A 203 -14.01 5.75 26.75
C SER A 203 -12.69 5.01 26.51
N PHE A 204 -12.07 5.18 25.35
CA PHE A 204 -10.78 4.54 25.07
C PHE A 204 -9.71 5.08 26.03
N PRO A 205 -8.90 4.21 26.67
CA PRO A 205 -7.98 4.62 27.74
C PRO A 205 -6.94 5.64 27.25
N PRO A 206 -6.66 6.71 28.03
CA PRO A 206 -5.76 7.79 27.62
C PRO A 206 -4.27 7.42 27.65
N ASP A 207 -3.89 6.35 28.33
CA ASP A 207 -2.54 5.80 28.39
C ASP A 207 -2.18 4.95 27.17
N ARG A 208 -3.15 4.63 26.34
CA ARG A 208 -2.98 3.88 25.09
C ARG A 208 -2.66 4.79 23.91
N VAL A 209 -2.39 4.16 22.77
CA VAL A 209 -2.10 4.84 21.48
C VAL A 209 -3.07 4.39 20.40
N VAL A 210 -3.52 5.32 19.57
CA VAL A 210 -4.16 5.04 18.29
C VAL A 210 -3.13 5.28 17.19
N LEU A 211 -2.84 4.26 16.37
CA LEU A 211 -1.78 4.29 15.37
C LEU A 211 -2.31 3.93 13.99
N ASP A 212 -1.95 4.75 13.00
CA ASP A 212 -2.10 4.42 11.57
C ASP A 212 -0.73 4.52 10.88
N PRO A 213 -0.06 3.40 10.53
CA PRO A 213 1.28 3.41 9.97
C PRO A 213 1.31 3.69 8.45
N MET A 214 0.14 3.88 7.81
CA MET A 214 -0.02 4.17 6.38
C MET A 214 -1.17 5.18 6.20
N CYS A 215 -1.06 6.34 6.90
CA CYS A 215 -2.19 7.22 7.20
C CYS A 215 -2.71 8.01 5.98
N GLY A 216 -1.98 8.06 4.86
CA GLY A 216 -2.39 8.84 3.70
C GLY A 216 -2.72 10.29 4.09
N GLY A 217 -3.90 10.76 3.71
CA GLY A 217 -4.39 12.10 4.07
C GLY A 217 -4.94 12.24 5.49
N GLY A 218 -4.71 11.28 6.40
CA GLY A 218 -5.05 11.35 7.83
C GLY A 218 -6.52 11.08 8.18
N THR A 219 -7.34 10.59 7.25
CA THR A 219 -8.80 10.48 7.45
C THR A 219 -9.19 9.58 8.62
N LEU A 220 -8.53 8.41 8.80
CA LEU A 220 -8.78 7.51 9.94
C LEU A 220 -8.46 8.18 11.28
N LEU A 221 -7.36 8.93 11.33
CA LEU A 221 -6.90 9.64 12.54
C LEU A 221 -7.84 10.79 12.92
N ILE A 222 -8.30 11.57 11.93
CA ILE A 222 -9.24 12.68 12.15
C ILE A 222 -10.58 12.15 12.67
N GLU A 223 -11.14 11.11 12.04
CA GLU A 223 -12.40 10.51 12.52
C GLU A 223 -12.22 9.83 13.90
N ALA A 224 -11.03 9.28 14.20
CA ALA A 224 -10.70 8.78 15.54
C ALA A 224 -10.72 9.93 16.59
N ALA A 225 -10.07 11.04 16.30
CA ALA A 225 -10.04 12.21 17.14
C ALA A 225 -11.44 12.80 17.37
N MET A 226 -12.27 12.88 16.34
CA MET A 226 -13.66 13.34 16.44
C MET A 226 -14.53 12.43 17.32
N ILE A 227 -14.25 11.11 17.36
CA ILE A 227 -14.94 10.18 18.27
C ILE A 227 -14.49 10.43 19.72
N LEU A 228 -13.19 10.56 19.96
CA LEU A 228 -12.60 10.77 21.29
C LEU A 228 -13.02 12.11 21.88
N GLY A 229 -12.99 13.19 21.07
CA GLY A 229 -13.36 14.54 21.48
C GLY A 229 -14.86 14.82 21.55
N ASP A 230 -15.71 13.82 21.29
CA ASP A 230 -17.16 14.00 21.20
C ASP A 230 -17.56 15.14 20.25
N SER A 231 -16.79 15.34 19.18
CA SER A 231 -17.02 16.37 18.15
C SER A 231 -18.11 15.91 17.19
N ALA A 232 -19.11 16.72 16.95
CA ALA A 232 -20.15 16.41 15.97
C ALA A 232 -19.60 16.58 14.54
N PRO A 233 -19.66 15.55 13.67
CA PRO A 233 -19.09 15.62 12.32
C PRO A 233 -19.67 16.74 11.44
N GLY A 234 -20.87 17.21 11.78
CA GLY A 234 -21.57 18.28 11.05
C GLY A 234 -21.14 19.69 11.41
N LEU A 235 -20.40 19.92 12.52
CA LEU A 235 -20.08 21.29 13.00
C LEU A 235 -19.27 22.12 12.01
N GLN A 236 -18.34 21.51 11.30
CA GLN A 236 -17.46 22.20 10.33
C GLN A 236 -18.08 22.34 8.94
N ARG A 237 -19.30 21.85 8.74
CA ARG A 237 -19.98 21.98 7.44
C ARG A 237 -20.45 23.42 7.22
N LYS A 238 -20.24 23.91 6.01
CA LYS A 238 -20.64 25.28 5.63
C LYS A 238 -22.15 25.44 5.49
N SER A 239 -22.88 24.37 5.16
CA SER A 239 -24.32 24.43 4.90
C SER A 239 -24.98 23.06 5.03
N PHE A 240 -26.28 23.09 5.32
CA PHE A 240 -27.21 21.98 5.27
C PHE A 240 -28.40 22.32 4.39
N GLY A 241 -29.02 21.32 3.78
CA GLY A 241 -30.17 21.52 2.89
C GLY A 241 -31.40 22.09 3.60
N PHE A 242 -31.59 21.76 4.88
CA PHE A 242 -32.73 22.27 5.66
C PHE A 242 -32.66 23.78 5.95
N LEU A 243 -31.50 24.44 5.83
CA LEU A 243 -31.37 25.90 5.98
C LEU A 243 -32.13 26.67 4.89
N PHE A 244 -32.43 26.05 3.77
CA PHE A 244 -33.18 26.60 2.64
C PHE A 244 -34.63 26.08 2.62
N TRP A 245 -35.04 25.33 3.62
CA TRP A 245 -36.38 24.76 3.72
C TRP A 245 -37.30 25.74 4.47
N ASN A 246 -38.44 26.14 3.89
CA ASN A 246 -39.36 27.15 4.46
C ASN A 246 -39.90 26.79 5.84
N ARG A 247 -39.87 25.51 6.25
CA ARG A 247 -40.26 25.02 7.59
C ARG A 247 -39.08 24.81 8.53
N HIS A 248 -37.92 25.40 8.21
CA HIS A 248 -36.74 25.37 9.07
C HIS A 248 -37.04 26.03 10.43
N ASP A 249 -36.58 25.39 11.51
CA ASP A 249 -36.65 25.92 12.89
C ASP A 249 -35.24 26.37 13.30
N GLU A 250 -34.96 27.64 13.07
CA GLU A 250 -33.65 28.25 13.35
C GLU A 250 -33.29 28.20 14.83
N ARG A 251 -34.28 28.47 15.73
CA ARG A 251 -34.03 28.43 17.21
C ARG A 251 -33.67 27.01 17.69
N LEU A 252 -34.33 26.00 17.14
CA LEU A 252 -34.00 24.63 17.43
C LEU A 252 -32.59 24.30 16.93
N TRP A 253 -32.26 24.73 15.74
CA TRP A 253 -30.94 24.48 15.15
C TRP A 253 -29.82 25.14 15.96
N GLU A 254 -29.95 26.42 16.31
CA GLU A 254 -29.00 27.15 17.17
C GLU A 254 -28.78 26.44 18.51
N LYS A 255 -29.87 25.98 19.16
CA LYS A 255 -29.78 25.20 20.37
C LYS A 255 -28.93 23.96 20.22
N LEU A 256 -29.11 23.20 19.10
CA LEU A 256 -28.39 21.97 18.84
C LEU A 256 -26.91 22.20 18.53
N VAL A 257 -26.60 23.27 17.77
CA VAL A 257 -25.21 23.67 17.49
C VAL A 257 -24.53 24.08 18.80
N ASN A 258 -25.15 24.89 19.64
CA ASN A 258 -24.59 25.31 20.91
C ASN A 258 -24.39 24.14 21.90
N GLU A 259 -25.24 23.10 21.84
CA GLU A 259 -25.04 21.85 22.55
C GLU A 259 -23.81 21.11 22.04
N ALA A 260 -23.68 21.01 20.71
CA ALA A 260 -22.58 20.30 20.08
C ALA A 260 -21.21 20.97 20.34
N VAL A 261 -21.15 22.29 20.28
CA VAL A 261 -19.93 23.06 20.62
C VAL A 261 -19.51 22.80 22.06
N ARG A 262 -20.44 22.87 23.00
CA ARG A 262 -20.13 22.58 24.41
C ARG A 262 -19.62 21.15 24.61
N ARG A 263 -20.24 20.19 23.98
CA ARG A 263 -19.80 18.78 24.09
C ARG A 263 -18.38 18.57 23.50
N GLU A 264 -18.06 19.24 22.40
CA GLU A 264 -16.73 19.24 21.81
C GLU A 264 -15.70 19.89 22.75
N GLU A 265 -16.01 21.09 23.31
CA GLU A 265 -15.14 21.74 24.32
C GLU A 265 -14.89 20.87 25.52
N ASP A 266 -15.94 20.25 26.08
CA ASP A 266 -15.82 19.33 27.19
C ASP A 266 -15.04 18.07 26.82
N GLY A 267 -15.23 17.54 25.66
CA GLY A 267 -14.47 16.41 25.12
C GLY A 267 -12.99 16.74 24.97
N HIS A 268 -12.66 17.93 24.46
CA HIS A 268 -11.28 18.37 24.28
C HIS A 268 -10.51 18.63 25.59
N ARG A 269 -11.22 18.90 26.69
CA ARG A 269 -10.63 19.04 28.03
C ARG A 269 -10.30 17.69 28.70
N GLN A 270 -10.86 16.59 28.20
CA GLN A 270 -10.57 15.25 28.76
C GLN A 270 -9.17 14.79 28.35
N PRO A 271 -8.53 13.91 29.14
CA PRO A 271 -7.28 13.28 28.70
C PRO A 271 -7.52 12.37 27.49
N TRP A 272 -6.65 12.48 26.49
CA TRP A 272 -6.74 11.73 25.26
C TRP A 272 -5.61 10.72 25.12
N PRO A 273 -5.86 9.58 24.47
CA PRO A 273 -4.77 8.74 23.98
C PRO A 273 -3.96 9.51 22.91
N ARG A 274 -2.68 9.22 22.82
CA ARG A 274 -1.88 9.74 21.71
C ARG A 274 -2.41 9.20 20.40
N ILE A 275 -2.57 10.06 19.40
CA ILE A 275 -3.00 9.70 18.05
C ILE A 275 -1.82 9.94 17.12
N ILE A 276 -1.31 8.87 16.50
CA ILE A 276 -0.07 8.91 15.72
C ILE A 276 -0.35 8.36 14.32
N GLY A 277 0.12 9.10 13.32
CA GLY A 277 0.11 8.65 11.92
C GLY A 277 1.49 8.65 11.30
N TYR A 278 1.77 7.64 10.48
CA TYR A 278 2.95 7.61 9.64
C TYR A 278 2.56 7.35 8.20
N ASP A 279 3.34 7.89 7.29
CA ASP A 279 3.29 7.51 5.87
C ASP A 279 4.69 7.58 5.27
N ALA A 280 4.97 6.70 4.31
CA ALA A 280 6.23 6.72 3.58
C ALA A 280 6.30 7.90 2.60
N ASP A 281 5.15 8.36 2.08
CA ASP A 281 5.05 9.45 1.12
C ASP A 281 5.04 10.82 1.84
N PRO A 282 6.05 11.70 1.62
CA PRO A 282 6.06 13.03 2.20
C PRO A 282 4.90 13.92 1.74
N HIS A 283 4.35 13.70 0.54
CA HIS A 283 3.17 14.42 0.05
C HIS A 283 1.91 14.00 0.82
N ALA A 284 1.76 12.72 1.12
CA ALA A 284 0.67 12.23 1.96
C ALA A 284 0.74 12.82 3.38
N VAL A 285 1.94 12.88 3.97
CA VAL A 285 2.16 13.50 5.30
C VAL A 285 1.79 15.00 5.29
N THR A 286 2.17 15.72 4.23
CA THR A 286 1.81 17.14 4.08
C THR A 286 0.29 17.29 3.97
N ALA A 287 -0.36 16.49 3.13
CA ALA A 287 -1.82 16.50 2.99
C ALA A 287 -2.53 16.15 4.31
N ALA A 288 -1.99 15.18 5.08
CA ALA A 288 -2.53 14.84 6.39
C ALA A 288 -2.45 16.02 7.36
N ARG A 289 -1.32 16.72 7.42
CA ARG A 289 -1.15 17.92 8.28
C ARG A 289 -2.14 19.03 7.91
N GLU A 290 -2.30 19.30 6.62
CA GLU A 290 -3.26 20.30 6.14
C GLU A 290 -4.71 19.94 6.50
N ASN A 291 -5.10 18.67 6.37
CA ASN A 291 -6.43 18.20 6.73
C ASN A 291 -6.64 18.20 8.26
N ILE A 292 -5.64 17.83 9.05
CA ILE A 292 -5.67 17.83 10.52
C ILE A 292 -5.81 19.27 11.03
N ALA A 293 -5.01 20.20 10.51
CA ALA A 293 -5.11 21.63 10.86
C ALA A 293 -6.47 22.21 10.46
N ALA A 294 -6.99 21.86 9.26
CA ALA A 294 -8.32 22.26 8.85
C ALA A 294 -9.45 21.68 9.72
N ALA A 295 -9.20 20.54 10.38
CA ALA A 295 -10.09 19.96 11.38
C ALA A 295 -9.95 20.61 12.78
N GLY A 296 -8.94 21.45 13.03
CA GLY A 296 -8.62 22.02 14.34
C GLY A 296 -8.08 20.99 15.33
N LEU A 297 -7.30 20.01 14.85
CA LEU A 297 -6.83 18.85 15.64
C LEU A 297 -5.30 18.73 15.64
N ASP A 298 -4.58 19.77 15.28
CA ASP A 298 -3.12 19.81 15.19
C ASP A 298 -2.40 19.64 16.55
N ASP A 299 -3.07 19.95 17.65
CA ASP A 299 -2.60 19.68 19.01
C ASP A 299 -2.89 18.23 19.49
N LYS A 300 -3.74 17.49 18.79
CA LYS A 300 -4.20 16.14 19.17
C LYS A 300 -3.60 15.02 18.34
N ILE A 301 -3.23 15.30 17.10
CA ILE A 301 -2.77 14.29 16.14
C ILE A 301 -1.35 14.61 15.69
N THR A 302 -0.44 13.66 15.85
CA THR A 302 0.94 13.76 15.35
C THR A 302 1.10 12.94 14.10
N VAL A 303 1.60 13.53 13.00
CA VAL A 303 1.93 12.80 11.77
C VAL A 303 3.37 13.03 11.35
N GLY A 304 4.03 11.97 10.88
CA GLY A 304 5.43 12.01 10.45
C GLY A 304 5.69 11.12 9.24
N GLN A 305 6.74 11.48 8.48
CA GLN A 305 7.23 10.61 7.43
C GLN A 305 8.02 9.45 8.06
N ARG A 306 7.58 8.22 7.79
CA ARG A 306 8.26 7.01 8.28
C ARG A 306 8.00 5.84 7.35
N GLN A 307 9.05 5.10 7.01
CA GLN A 307 8.93 3.81 6.32
C GLN A 307 8.37 2.76 7.27
N LEU A 308 7.62 1.80 6.74
CA LEU A 308 7.07 0.71 7.53
C LEU A 308 8.18 -0.13 8.19
N ALA A 309 9.34 -0.25 7.53
CA ALA A 309 10.55 -0.90 8.07
C ALA A 309 11.06 -0.27 9.37
N ALA A 310 10.81 1.03 9.56
CA ALA A 310 11.21 1.78 10.75
C ALA A 310 10.09 1.93 11.79
N LEU A 311 9.00 1.15 11.67
CA LEU A 311 7.93 1.14 12.65
C LEU A 311 8.43 0.54 13.97
N GLU A 312 8.31 1.30 15.04
CA GLU A 312 8.67 0.92 16.40
C GLU A 312 7.43 0.97 17.31
N ARG A 313 7.47 0.25 18.41
CA ARG A 313 6.41 0.22 19.41
C ARG A 313 6.32 1.56 20.16
N PRO A 314 5.24 2.34 20.03
CA PRO A 314 5.13 3.64 20.71
C PRO A 314 4.59 3.54 22.14
N ALA A 315 3.94 2.42 22.52
CA ALA A 315 3.40 2.13 23.85
C ALA A 315 3.16 0.63 24.02
N ASP A 316 2.90 0.20 25.26
CA ASP A 316 2.66 -1.23 25.55
C ASP A 316 1.34 -1.73 24.96
N GLU A 317 0.30 -0.91 24.96
CA GLU A 317 -1.00 -1.25 24.38
C GLU A 317 -1.54 -0.14 23.49
N GLY A 318 -2.37 -0.50 22.53
CA GLY A 318 -3.00 0.44 21.62
C GLY A 318 -3.98 -0.18 20.65
N LEU A 319 -4.46 0.67 19.76
CA LEU A 319 -5.28 0.31 18.61
C LEU A 319 -4.54 0.69 17.34
N LEU A 320 -4.22 -0.29 16.53
CA LEU A 320 -3.77 -0.10 15.16
C LEU A 320 -4.99 -0.05 14.23
N VAL A 321 -5.12 0.98 13.44
CA VAL A 321 -6.06 1.04 12.32
C VAL A 321 -5.28 1.28 11.04
N VAL A 322 -5.51 0.47 10.01
CA VAL A 322 -4.74 0.59 8.78
C VAL A 322 -5.58 0.29 7.55
N ASN A 323 -5.37 1.10 6.53
CA ASN A 323 -5.93 0.96 5.19
C ASN A 323 -4.78 0.90 4.17
N PRO A 324 -4.09 -0.25 4.02
CA PRO A 324 -2.95 -0.37 3.12
C PRO A 324 -3.38 -0.30 1.65
N PRO A 325 -2.45 -0.01 0.72
CA PRO A 325 -2.75 0.01 -0.70
C PRO A 325 -3.31 -1.33 -1.19
N TYR A 326 -4.26 -1.28 -2.14
CA TYR A 326 -4.98 -2.48 -2.61
C TYR A 326 -4.37 -3.14 -3.84
N GLY A 327 -3.55 -2.40 -4.63
CA GLY A 327 -3.10 -2.83 -5.96
C GLY A 327 -4.26 -2.86 -6.96
N GLU A 328 -4.48 -1.76 -7.64
CA GLU A 328 -5.59 -1.65 -8.59
C GLU A 328 -5.35 -2.47 -9.88
N ARG A 329 -4.08 -2.64 -10.28
CA ARG A 329 -3.68 -3.44 -11.44
C ARG A 329 -3.23 -4.83 -11.01
N LEU A 330 -3.35 -5.81 -11.91
CA LEU A 330 -2.97 -7.20 -11.63
C LEU A 330 -1.48 -7.33 -11.23
N ALA A 331 -0.59 -6.56 -11.86
CA ALA A 331 0.84 -6.53 -11.52
C ALA A 331 1.08 -5.96 -10.11
N ASP A 332 0.35 -4.91 -9.72
CA ASP A 332 0.46 -4.28 -8.41
C ASP A 332 -0.01 -5.23 -7.28
N ARG A 333 -1.00 -6.10 -7.55
CA ARG A 333 -1.48 -7.12 -6.59
C ARG A 333 -0.40 -8.16 -6.26
N GLU A 334 0.40 -8.55 -7.23
CA GLU A 334 1.50 -9.50 -7.01
C GLU A 334 2.62 -8.88 -6.17
N GLU A 335 2.88 -7.57 -6.31
CA GLU A 335 3.86 -6.85 -5.51
C GLU A 335 3.36 -6.60 -4.08
N ILE A 336 2.11 -6.20 -3.92
CA ILE A 336 1.48 -5.87 -2.63
C ILE A 336 1.44 -7.05 -1.66
N LYS A 337 1.37 -8.29 -2.15
CA LYS A 337 1.43 -9.46 -1.26
C LYS A 337 2.72 -9.48 -0.41
N TYR A 338 3.83 -8.95 -0.94
CA TYR A 338 5.09 -8.88 -0.20
C TYR A 338 5.07 -7.77 0.86
N LEU A 339 4.41 -6.64 0.56
CA LEU A 339 4.14 -5.61 1.56
C LEU A 339 3.29 -6.15 2.71
N TYR A 340 2.25 -6.94 2.41
CA TYR A 340 1.40 -7.55 3.43
C TYR A 340 2.17 -8.58 4.26
N ARG A 341 3.05 -9.38 3.66
CA ARG A 341 3.94 -10.29 4.40
C ARG A 341 4.89 -9.53 5.33
N PHE A 342 5.46 -8.43 4.85
CA PHE A 342 6.30 -7.58 5.69
C PHE A 342 5.49 -6.98 6.85
N LEU A 343 4.30 -6.46 6.56
CA LEU A 343 3.40 -5.87 7.55
C LEU A 343 3.06 -6.88 8.65
N ASP A 344 2.69 -8.11 8.29
CA ASP A 344 2.40 -9.18 9.27
C ASP A 344 3.58 -9.42 10.22
N ARG A 345 4.79 -9.58 9.69
CA ARG A 345 6.02 -9.77 10.47
C ARG A 345 6.33 -8.58 11.38
N GLN A 346 6.29 -7.36 10.80
CA GLN A 346 6.61 -6.15 11.54
C GLN A 346 5.62 -5.88 12.66
N LEU A 347 4.33 -6.07 12.40
CA LEU A 347 3.29 -5.93 13.42
C LEU A 347 3.46 -6.97 14.55
N GLY A 348 3.70 -8.24 14.21
CA GLY A 348 3.91 -9.29 15.20
C GLY A 348 5.19 -9.11 16.03
N ARG A 349 6.22 -8.47 15.48
CA ARG A 349 7.46 -8.14 16.18
C ARG A 349 7.29 -6.93 17.10
N GLU A 350 6.71 -5.84 16.58
CA GLU A 350 6.68 -4.54 17.27
C GLU A 350 5.41 -4.33 18.11
N LEU A 351 4.25 -4.82 17.65
CA LEU A 351 2.95 -4.46 18.22
C LEU A 351 2.17 -5.68 18.75
N ALA A 352 2.86 -6.78 19.09
CA ALA A 352 2.21 -7.95 19.69
C ALA A 352 1.36 -7.55 20.91
N GLY A 353 0.11 -8.03 20.97
CA GLY A 353 -0.86 -7.71 22.02
C GLY A 353 -1.77 -6.52 21.68
N TRP A 354 -1.44 -5.70 20.69
CA TRP A 354 -2.29 -4.57 20.27
C TRP A 354 -3.56 -5.05 19.57
N ARG A 355 -4.63 -4.26 19.71
CA ARG A 355 -5.82 -4.43 18.88
C ARG A 355 -5.56 -3.92 17.48
N ILE A 356 -6.19 -4.56 16.49
CA ILE A 356 -6.04 -4.17 15.07
C ILE A 356 -7.39 -4.08 14.37
N GLY A 357 -7.56 -3.03 13.56
CA GLY A 357 -8.55 -2.92 12.51
C GLY A 357 -7.86 -2.83 11.15
N PHE A 358 -7.88 -3.91 10.39
CA PHE A 358 -7.24 -4.04 9.08
C PHE A 358 -8.28 -3.99 7.96
N PHE A 359 -8.27 -2.92 7.18
CA PHE A 359 -9.22 -2.70 6.11
C PHE A 359 -8.58 -2.92 4.74
N SER A 360 -9.12 -3.85 3.94
CA SER A 360 -8.52 -4.18 2.64
C SER A 360 -9.55 -4.71 1.64
N SER A 361 -9.28 -4.49 0.35
CA SER A 361 -10.00 -5.15 -0.75
C SER A 361 -9.42 -6.54 -1.10
N ASN A 362 -8.33 -6.96 -0.47
CA ASN A 362 -7.67 -8.25 -0.67
C ASN A 362 -7.81 -9.14 0.59
N PRO A 363 -9.00 -9.67 0.89
CA PRO A 363 -9.26 -10.41 2.13
C PRO A 363 -8.42 -11.70 2.23
N ASP A 364 -8.07 -12.32 1.09
CA ASP A 364 -7.27 -13.55 1.07
C ASP A 364 -5.83 -13.28 1.53
N LEU A 365 -5.26 -12.11 1.21
CA LEU A 365 -3.94 -11.72 1.70
C LEU A 365 -3.96 -11.42 3.20
N ALA A 366 -5.03 -10.79 3.69
CA ALA A 366 -5.21 -10.56 5.13
C ALA A 366 -5.48 -11.85 5.91
N GLY A 367 -6.17 -12.83 5.30
CA GLY A 367 -6.41 -14.14 5.89
C GLY A 367 -5.13 -14.96 6.13
N GLY A 368 -4.04 -14.64 5.44
CA GLY A 368 -2.73 -15.25 5.62
C GLY A 368 -1.91 -14.66 6.77
N PHE A 369 -2.39 -13.65 7.48
CA PHE A 369 -1.69 -13.04 8.61
C PHE A 369 -1.69 -13.94 9.84
N SER A 370 -0.59 -13.92 10.58
CA SER A 370 -0.42 -14.58 11.87
C SER A 370 -1.13 -13.85 13.01
N LEU A 371 -2.38 -13.43 12.79
CA LEU A 371 -3.18 -12.61 13.71
C LEU A 371 -4.39 -13.38 14.24
N ASN A 372 -4.80 -13.05 15.47
CA ASN A 372 -5.99 -13.60 16.08
C ASN A 372 -7.22 -12.76 15.69
N TRP A 373 -7.85 -13.06 14.58
CA TRP A 373 -9.05 -12.39 14.10
C TRP A 373 -10.27 -12.74 14.96
N SER A 374 -10.98 -11.72 15.47
CA SER A 374 -12.23 -11.89 16.24
C SER A 374 -13.47 -11.63 15.38
N ASP A 375 -13.42 -10.60 14.55
CA ASP A 375 -14.57 -10.11 13.78
C ASP A 375 -14.17 -9.76 12.35
N SER A 376 -15.18 -9.78 11.46
CA SER A 376 -14.99 -9.42 10.07
C SER A 376 -16.25 -8.80 9.47
N TYR A 377 -16.11 -7.59 8.93
CA TYR A 377 -17.21 -6.79 8.39
C TYR A 377 -17.05 -6.60 6.88
N LYS A 378 -18.12 -6.87 6.12
CA LYS A 378 -18.16 -6.58 4.67
C LYS A 378 -18.52 -5.12 4.48
N LEU A 379 -17.65 -4.34 3.87
CA LEU A 379 -17.81 -2.92 3.64
C LEU A 379 -17.46 -2.57 2.18
N PHE A 380 -17.72 -1.33 1.77
CA PHE A 380 -17.49 -0.89 0.40
C PHE A 380 -16.78 0.45 0.37
N ASN A 381 -15.65 0.53 -0.35
CA ASN A 381 -14.98 1.79 -0.67
C ASN A 381 -15.37 2.21 -2.11
N GLY A 382 -16.42 3.02 -2.24
CA GLY A 382 -17.06 3.26 -3.53
C GLY A 382 -17.60 1.96 -4.12
N PRO A 383 -17.21 1.58 -5.35
CA PRO A 383 -17.63 0.32 -5.98
C PRO A 383 -16.79 -0.89 -5.49
N ILE A 384 -15.68 -0.65 -4.80
CA ILE A 384 -14.73 -1.70 -4.41
C ILE A 384 -15.25 -2.44 -3.19
N ARG A 385 -15.39 -3.75 -3.30
CA ARG A 385 -15.71 -4.62 -2.16
C ARG A 385 -14.48 -4.74 -1.27
N CYS A 386 -14.63 -4.40 0.00
CA CYS A 386 -13.59 -4.47 1.00
C CYS A 386 -14.05 -5.29 2.21
N ARG A 387 -13.10 -5.62 3.06
CA ARG A 387 -13.36 -6.26 4.34
C ARG A 387 -12.55 -5.58 5.42
N LEU A 388 -13.20 -5.29 6.52
CA LEU A 388 -12.54 -4.91 7.76
C LEU A 388 -12.39 -6.16 8.61
N HIS A 389 -11.17 -6.54 8.92
CA HIS A 389 -10.84 -7.56 9.89
C HIS A 389 -10.43 -6.91 11.20
N CYS A 390 -11.02 -7.34 12.32
CA CYS A 390 -10.69 -6.89 13.65
C CYS A 390 -10.13 -8.04 14.48
N GLY A 391 -9.18 -7.76 15.36
CA GLY A 391 -8.56 -8.80 16.17
C GLY A 391 -7.45 -8.27 17.07
N THR A 392 -6.55 -9.19 17.45
CA THR A 392 -5.36 -8.89 18.27
C THR A 392 -4.12 -9.40 17.55
N ILE A 393 -3.06 -8.59 17.56
CA ILE A 393 -1.78 -8.91 16.93
C ILE A 393 -1.08 -9.99 17.74
N ALA A 394 -0.87 -11.16 17.14
CA ALA A 394 -0.11 -12.23 17.74
C ALA A 394 1.41 -11.96 17.65
N ARG A 395 2.19 -12.52 18.56
CA ARG A 395 3.64 -12.43 18.49
C ARG A 395 4.16 -13.32 17.36
N THR A 396 4.90 -12.75 16.44
CA THR A 396 5.58 -13.52 15.40
C THR A 396 6.94 -13.95 15.92
N THR A 397 7.18 -15.26 16.01
CA THR A 397 8.51 -15.82 16.26
C THR A 397 9.13 -16.17 14.91
N GLU A 398 10.04 -15.34 14.43
CA GLU A 398 10.83 -15.68 13.26
C GLU A 398 11.94 -16.64 13.68
N HIS A 399 11.95 -17.84 13.10
CA HIS A 399 13.10 -18.71 13.14
C HIS A 399 13.87 -18.49 11.83
N ALA A 400 15.03 -17.84 11.92
CA ALA A 400 15.97 -17.87 10.81
C ALA A 400 16.30 -19.34 10.55
N PRO A 401 16.14 -19.83 9.32
CA PRO A 401 16.53 -21.20 9.01
C PRO A 401 18.05 -21.33 9.24
N GLY A 402 18.44 -22.17 10.19
CA GLY A 402 19.84 -22.46 10.45
C GLY A 402 20.51 -23.08 9.23
N LEU A 403 21.84 -23.03 9.19
CA LEU A 403 22.62 -23.72 8.16
C LEU A 403 22.33 -25.25 8.19
N PRO A 404 22.46 -25.96 7.06
CA PRO A 404 22.30 -27.41 7.02
C PRO A 404 23.26 -28.10 7.97
N SER A 405 22.79 -29.19 8.59
CA SER A 405 23.67 -30.04 9.42
C SER A 405 24.74 -30.70 8.56
N LEU A 406 25.96 -30.75 9.07
CA LEU A 406 27.08 -31.39 8.39
C LEU A 406 27.23 -32.84 8.88
N HIS A 407 27.17 -33.79 7.97
CA HIS A 407 27.33 -35.23 8.25
C HIS A 407 28.66 -35.76 7.70
N GLU A 408 29.22 -36.79 8.35
CA GLU A 408 30.38 -37.47 7.83
C GLU A 408 29.96 -38.37 6.66
N PRO A 409 30.63 -38.27 5.48
CA PRO A 409 30.35 -39.16 4.36
C PRO A 409 30.74 -40.58 4.66
N GLU A 410 30.09 -41.58 4.07
CA GLU A 410 30.55 -42.95 4.09
C GLU A 410 31.96 -43.01 3.52
N THR A 411 32.90 -43.59 4.29
CA THR A 411 34.31 -43.69 3.93
C THR A 411 34.53 -44.71 2.82
N GLY A 412 35.01 -44.26 1.68
CA GLY A 412 35.49 -45.13 0.57
C GLY A 412 34.41 -45.40 -0.47
N GLY A 413 34.52 -44.74 -1.64
CA GLY A 413 33.64 -44.91 -2.78
C GLY A 413 33.94 -43.92 -3.87
N GLU A 414 33.23 -44.04 -5.01
CA GLU A 414 33.31 -43.07 -6.09
C GLU A 414 32.85 -41.68 -5.61
N GLY A 415 33.71 -40.64 -5.77
CA GLY A 415 33.42 -39.29 -5.33
C GLY A 415 33.89 -38.95 -3.93
N ALA A 416 34.68 -39.83 -3.27
CA ALA A 416 35.22 -39.55 -1.94
C ALA A 416 36.11 -38.29 -1.91
N ASP A 417 36.83 -37.99 -2.98
CA ASP A 417 37.62 -36.79 -3.21
C ASP A 417 36.74 -35.51 -3.20
N PHE A 418 35.65 -35.57 -3.93
CA PHE A 418 34.67 -34.47 -3.95
C PHE A 418 33.97 -34.31 -2.59
N ALA A 419 33.57 -35.39 -1.97
CA ALA A 419 32.94 -35.39 -0.64
C ALA A 419 33.86 -34.74 0.41
N ALA A 420 35.12 -35.15 0.45
CA ALA A 420 36.13 -34.60 1.36
C ALA A 420 36.34 -33.08 1.10
N ARG A 421 36.40 -32.67 -0.18
CA ARG A 421 36.55 -31.25 -0.54
C ARG A 421 35.33 -30.42 -0.14
N LEU A 422 34.12 -30.91 -0.42
CA LEU A 422 32.89 -30.23 -0.03
C LEU A 422 32.79 -30.07 1.49
N GLN A 423 33.12 -31.12 2.23
CA GLN A 423 33.12 -31.10 3.69
C GLN A 423 34.15 -30.10 4.24
N ALA A 424 35.37 -30.08 3.69
CA ALA A 424 36.38 -29.08 4.04
C ALA A 424 35.91 -27.64 3.80
N ASN A 425 35.24 -27.41 2.66
CA ASN A 425 34.62 -26.11 2.36
C ASN A 425 33.53 -25.73 3.38
N CYS A 426 32.63 -26.66 3.71
CA CYS A 426 31.60 -26.42 4.71
C CYS A 426 32.18 -26.10 6.08
N ARG A 427 33.17 -26.90 6.56
CA ARG A 427 33.85 -26.64 7.85
C ARG A 427 34.52 -25.27 7.90
N ARG A 428 35.01 -24.73 6.77
CA ARG A 428 35.61 -23.42 6.65
C ARG A 428 34.60 -22.31 6.57
N LEU A 429 33.49 -22.50 5.80
CA LEU A 429 32.53 -21.45 5.46
C LEU A 429 31.40 -21.33 6.48
N PHE A 430 30.93 -22.37 7.12
CA PHE A 430 29.83 -22.33 8.06
C PHE A 430 30.10 -21.39 9.26
N PRO A 431 31.25 -21.48 9.97
CA PRO A 431 31.54 -20.57 11.07
C PRO A 431 31.65 -19.08 10.61
N TRP A 432 32.11 -18.86 9.39
CA TRP A 432 32.13 -17.51 8.81
C TRP A 432 30.71 -17.03 8.51
N ALA A 433 29.87 -17.86 7.89
CA ALA A 433 28.51 -17.53 7.53
C ALA A 433 27.65 -17.24 8.76
N GLU A 434 27.77 -18.03 9.82
CA GLU A 434 27.11 -17.80 11.12
C GLU A 434 27.54 -16.48 11.76
N ARG A 435 28.85 -16.19 11.81
CA ARG A 435 29.37 -14.96 12.39
C ARG A 435 28.88 -13.70 11.65
N GLU A 436 28.79 -13.76 10.33
CA GLU A 436 28.40 -12.64 9.49
C GLU A 436 26.88 -12.61 9.19
N ASP A 437 26.09 -13.50 9.78
CA ASP A 437 24.63 -13.65 9.52
C ASP A 437 24.32 -13.84 8.03
N ILE A 438 25.04 -14.79 7.38
CA ILE A 438 24.91 -15.08 5.95
C ILE A 438 24.31 -16.47 5.78
N SER A 439 23.16 -16.56 5.11
CA SER A 439 22.45 -17.81 4.82
C SER A 439 22.53 -18.23 3.33
N CYS A 440 23.05 -17.35 2.48
CA CYS A 440 23.15 -17.57 1.04
C CYS A 440 24.60 -17.38 0.57
N PHE A 441 25.32 -18.47 0.21
CA PHE A 441 26.73 -18.42 -0.20
C PHE A 441 27.13 -19.63 -1.04
N ARG A 442 28.30 -19.54 -1.70
CA ARG A 442 28.85 -20.61 -2.53
C ARG A 442 29.58 -21.64 -1.68
N LEU A 443 29.18 -22.90 -1.79
CA LEU A 443 29.83 -24.03 -1.11
C LEU A 443 30.99 -24.63 -1.92
N TYR A 444 30.86 -24.62 -3.27
CA TYR A 444 31.84 -25.24 -4.18
C TYR A 444 31.81 -24.49 -5.52
N GLY A 445 32.97 -24.31 -6.16
CA GLY A 445 33.10 -23.56 -7.40
C GLY A 445 34.19 -24.10 -8.30
N SER A 446 34.03 -25.37 -8.79
CA SER A 446 35.01 -26.06 -9.63
C SER A 446 36.40 -26.20 -8.97
N ASP A 447 36.42 -26.48 -7.66
CA ASP A 447 37.64 -26.54 -6.86
C ASP A 447 38.54 -27.78 -7.19
N LEU A 448 37.95 -28.80 -7.81
CA LEU A 448 38.66 -30.03 -8.20
C LEU A 448 38.57 -30.25 -9.71
N PRO A 449 39.66 -30.67 -10.36
CA PRO A 449 39.64 -31.08 -11.76
C PRO A 449 38.61 -32.20 -12.02
N GLY A 450 37.81 -32.00 -13.08
CA GLY A 450 36.81 -32.99 -13.49
C GLY A 450 35.45 -32.86 -12.79
N TYR A 451 35.33 -32.04 -11.78
CA TYR A 451 34.03 -31.65 -11.18
C TYR A 451 33.68 -30.18 -11.51
N ASP A 452 33.37 -29.96 -12.81
CA ASP A 452 33.07 -28.62 -13.36
C ASP A 452 31.64 -28.21 -13.01
N LEU A 453 31.42 -27.87 -11.76
CA LEU A 453 30.13 -27.39 -11.25
C LEU A 453 30.28 -26.30 -10.18
N ALA A 454 29.24 -25.53 -9.97
CA ALA A 454 29.10 -24.69 -8.79
C ALA A 454 27.92 -25.15 -7.93
N LEU A 455 28.11 -25.09 -6.62
CA LEU A 455 27.07 -25.36 -5.61
C LEU A 455 26.85 -24.10 -4.80
N ASP A 456 25.68 -23.49 -4.98
CA ASP A 456 25.25 -22.30 -4.26
C ASP A 456 24.17 -22.68 -3.25
N LEU A 457 24.38 -22.38 -1.97
CA LEU A 457 23.40 -22.52 -0.91
C LEU A 457 22.56 -21.25 -0.85
N TYR A 458 21.23 -21.43 -0.81
CA TYR A 458 20.23 -20.40 -0.53
C TYR A 458 19.42 -20.88 0.68
N GLU A 459 19.89 -20.60 1.90
CA GLU A 459 19.36 -21.11 3.18
C GLU A 459 19.31 -22.65 3.23
N ARG A 460 18.18 -23.24 2.84
CA ARG A 460 17.90 -24.68 2.84
C ARG A 460 17.82 -25.28 1.44
N TRP A 461 18.07 -24.48 0.40
CA TRP A 461 18.04 -24.92 -0.98
C TRP A 461 19.43 -24.88 -1.60
N ILE A 462 19.74 -25.85 -2.43
CA ILE A 462 20.98 -25.90 -3.21
C ILE A 462 20.63 -25.63 -4.68
N LEU A 463 21.36 -24.72 -5.29
CA LEU A 463 21.43 -24.58 -6.74
C LEU A 463 22.75 -25.20 -7.22
N ALA A 464 22.65 -26.33 -7.91
CA ALA A 464 23.79 -26.98 -8.57
C ALA A 464 23.83 -26.54 -10.05
N THR A 465 24.86 -25.79 -10.43
CA THR A 465 25.07 -25.32 -11.80
C THR A 465 26.21 -26.12 -12.42
N GLY A 466 25.90 -26.99 -13.37
CA GLY A 466 26.94 -27.72 -14.15
C GLY A 466 27.50 -26.81 -15.24
N HIS A 467 28.81 -26.69 -15.36
CA HIS A 467 29.49 -26.02 -16.45
C HIS A 467 29.62 -26.95 -17.68
N ALA A 468 29.74 -26.36 -18.86
CA ALA A 468 29.99 -27.18 -20.06
C ALA A 468 31.34 -27.91 -19.90
N ALA A 469 31.38 -29.19 -20.29
CA ALA A 469 32.65 -29.91 -20.32
C ALA A 469 33.72 -29.10 -21.06
N ALA A 470 34.94 -29.07 -20.52
CA ALA A 470 36.06 -28.43 -21.19
C ALA A 470 36.16 -28.94 -22.65
N ALA A 471 36.63 -28.09 -23.56
CA ALA A 471 36.73 -28.42 -25.00
C ALA A 471 37.49 -29.73 -25.20
N GLY A 472 36.81 -30.79 -25.67
CA GLY A 472 37.35 -32.15 -25.84
C GLY A 472 37.00 -33.17 -24.78
N GLY A 473 36.27 -32.82 -23.71
CA GLY A 473 35.84 -33.74 -22.64
C GLY A 473 34.62 -34.60 -23.04
N ASP A 474 34.57 -35.84 -22.52
CA ASP A 474 33.41 -36.75 -22.71
C ASP A 474 32.18 -36.24 -21.94
N PRO A 475 31.06 -35.89 -22.59
CA PRO A 475 29.85 -35.41 -21.95
C PRO A 475 29.21 -36.44 -20.97
N ARG A 476 29.39 -37.76 -21.27
CA ARG A 476 28.84 -38.81 -20.40
C ARG A 476 29.59 -38.90 -19.08
N ALA A 477 30.92 -38.77 -19.14
CA ALA A 477 31.75 -38.74 -17.93
C ALA A 477 31.47 -37.48 -17.09
N ALA A 478 31.22 -36.31 -17.72
CA ALA A 478 30.84 -35.10 -17.03
C ALA A 478 29.45 -35.24 -16.33
N ASP A 479 28.44 -35.77 -17.03
CA ASP A 479 27.11 -36.04 -16.45
C ASP A 479 27.19 -37.07 -15.29
N HIS A 480 28.04 -38.07 -15.42
CA HIS A 480 28.25 -39.06 -14.35
C HIS A 480 28.85 -38.42 -13.10
N ARG A 481 29.96 -37.68 -13.22
CA ARG A 481 30.60 -36.95 -12.11
C ARG A 481 29.65 -35.90 -11.47
N PHE A 482 28.85 -35.25 -12.26
CA PHE A 482 27.82 -34.36 -11.72
C PHE A 482 26.80 -35.08 -10.83
N ASN A 483 26.36 -36.28 -11.23
CA ASN A 483 25.46 -37.09 -10.44
C ASN A 483 26.13 -37.65 -9.15
N VAL A 484 27.41 -38.00 -9.22
CA VAL A 484 28.22 -38.38 -8.06
C VAL A 484 28.31 -37.24 -7.07
N ALA A 485 28.60 -36.00 -7.55
CA ALA A 485 28.62 -34.80 -6.73
C ALA A 485 27.27 -34.54 -6.04
N LEU A 486 26.15 -34.68 -6.77
CA LEU A 486 24.81 -34.51 -6.18
C LEU A 486 24.49 -35.55 -5.09
N ARG A 487 24.99 -36.76 -5.21
CA ARG A 487 24.87 -37.79 -4.16
C ARG A 487 25.62 -37.35 -2.90
N ALA A 488 26.87 -36.95 -3.04
CA ALA A 488 27.69 -36.46 -1.94
C ALA A 488 27.07 -35.23 -1.24
N VAL A 489 26.49 -34.31 -1.99
CA VAL A 489 25.76 -33.14 -1.42
C VAL A 489 24.61 -33.60 -0.51
N ARG A 490 23.83 -34.61 -0.93
CA ARG A 490 22.70 -35.14 -0.13
C ARG A 490 23.16 -35.79 1.14
N GLU A 491 24.22 -36.56 1.05
CA GLU A 491 24.80 -37.31 2.20
C GLU A 491 25.41 -36.33 3.22
N ILE A 492 26.25 -35.40 2.77
CA ILE A 492 26.98 -34.48 3.65
C ILE A 492 26.07 -33.45 4.30
N LEU A 493 25.10 -32.90 3.56
CA LEU A 493 24.25 -31.80 4.03
C LEU A 493 22.85 -32.25 4.45
N ALA A 494 22.53 -33.54 4.39
CA ALA A 494 21.20 -34.11 4.67
C ALA A 494 20.06 -33.40 3.96
N ILE A 495 20.31 -32.87 2.74
CA ILE A 495 19.33 -32.09 1.98
C ILE A 495 18.47 -32.99 1.11
N PRO A 496 17.13 -32.99 1.27
CA PRO A 496 16.27 -33.85 0.46
C PRO A 496 16.29 -33.42 -1.02
N PRO A 497 16.07 -34.39 -1.95
CA PRO A 497 16.12 -34.12 -3.41
C PRO A 497 15.26 -32.96 -3.87
N GLY A 498 14.09 -32.76 -3.26
CA GLY A 498 13.15 -31.66 -3.60
C GLY A 498 13.65 -30.24 -3.27
N ARG A 499 14.79 -30.13 -2.57
CA ARG A 499 15.45 -28.84 -2.25
C ARG A 499 16.73 -28.61 -3.06
N ILE A 500 17.06 -29.49 -4.01
CA ILE A 500 18.19 -29.32 -4.92
C ILE A 500 17.67 -28.96 -6.31
N PHE A 501 18.05 -27.80 -6.79
CA PHE A 501 17.74 -27.29 -8.12
C PHE A 501 18.94 -27.45 -9.03
N LEU A 502 18.67 -27.86 -10.28
CA LEU A 502 19.71 -28.16 -11.26
C LEU A 502 19.66 -27.15 -12.40
N ARG A 503 20.80 -26.57 -12.74
CA ARG A 503 20.99 -25.71 -13.89
C ARG A 503 22.16 -26.26 -14.75
N LYS A 504 21.95 -26.44 -16.05
CA LYS A 504 23.00 -26.81 -16.98
C LYS A 504 23.45 -25.57 -17.76
N ALA A 505 24.73 -25.21 -17.67
CA ALA A 505 25.31 -24.19 -18.51
C ALA A 505 25.39 -24.70 -19.96
N GLY A 506 24.84 -23.94 -20.92
CA GLY A 506 24.98 -24.26 -22.35
C GLY A 506 23.83 -25.01 -23.00
N GLY A 507 22.67 -25.14 -22.37
CA GLY A 507 21.44 -25.64 -22.98
C GLY A 507 20.89 -24.70 -24.03
N GLY A 508 21.49 -24.65 -25.22
CA GLY A 508 20.97 -23.96 -26.41
C GLY A 508 19.58 -24.49 -26.72
N LYS A 509 18.61 -23.57 -26.94
CA LYS A 509 17.26 -23.89 -27.39
C LYS A 509 17.33 -24.88 -28.54
N LYS A 510 17.02 -26.17 -28.32
CA LYS A 510 16.60 -27.05 -29.39
C LYS A 510 15.31 -26.45 -29.97
N LYS A 511 15.41 -25.85 -31.16
CA LYS A 511 14.25 -25.57 -32.04
C LYS A 511 13.59 -26.93 -32.34
N GLY A 512 12.57 -27.29 -31.62
CA GLY A 512 11.83 -28.52 -31.88
C GLY A 512 10.70 -28.71 -30.90
N LYS A 513 9.47 -28.59 -31.40
CA LYS A 513 8.16 -28.93 -30.85
C LYS A 513 7.85 -28.34 -29.45
N ALA A 514 6.75 -27.62 -29.36
CA ALA A 514 6.18 -27.11 -28.12
C ALA A 514 6.16 -28.22 -27.05
N GLY A 515 7.15 -28.19 -26.17
CA GLY A 515 7.19 -28.99 -24.95
C GLY A 515 6.14 -28.45 -23.94
N PRO A 516 5.82 -29.19 -22.88
CA PRO A 516 4.83 -28.79 -21.92
C PRO A 516 5.12 -27.36 -21.39
N LYS A 517 4.07 -26.55 -21.25
CA LYS A 517 4.14 -25.19 -20.70
C LYS A 517 5.07 -25.15 -19.48
N PRO A 518 5.96 -24.14 -19.37
CA PRO A 518 6.88 -24.06 -18.25
C PRO A 518 6.09 -24.18 -16.94
N SER A 519 6.51 -25.12 -16.09
CA SER A 519 5.96 -25.27 -14.75
C SER A 519 6.05 -23.91 -14.07
N ARG A 520 5.02 -23.54 -13.30
CA ARG A 520 4.96 -22.28 -12.54
C ARG A 520 6.32 -21.97 -11.94
N THR A 521 6.89 -20.81 -12.31
CA THR A 521 8.13 -20.28 -11.75
C THR A 521 8.04 -20.28 -10.23
N LYS A 522 8.92 -21.04 -9.57
CA LYS A 522 8.97 -21.11 -8.11
C LYS A 522 9.87 -19.99 -7.61
N ILE A 523 9.29 -19.02 -6.93
CA ILE A 523 10.01 -17.93 -6.25
C ILE A 523 10.11 -18.29 -4.77
N PHE A 524 11.32 -18.18 -4.21
CA PHE A 524 11.61 -18.40 -2.80
C PHE A 524 12.02 -17.09 -2.14
N GLU A 525 11.72 -16.95 -0.87
CA GLU A 525 12.17 -15.86 -0.02
C GLU A 525 13.39 -16.32 0.75
N VAL A 526 14.47 -15.54 0.72
CA VAL A 526 15.75 -15.84 1.41
C VAL A 526 16.26 -14.59 2.12
N ASP A 527 17.02 -14.80 3.20
CA ASP A 527 17.63 -13.74 3.98
C ASP A 527 19.12 -13.59 3.62
N GLU A 528 19.57 -12.33 3.51
CA GLU A 528 20.99 -11.97 3.46
C GLU A 528 21.20 -10.85 4.48
N GLN A 529 21.69 -11.19 5.66
CA GLN A 529 21.78 -10.28 6.80
C GLN A 529 20.40 -9.69 7.16
N ARG A 530 20.26 -8.38 7.23
CA ARG A 530 18.99 -7.71 7.54
C ARG A 530 18.04 -7.55 6.35
N CYS A 531 18.44 -8.05 5.17
CA CYS A 531 17.69 -7.88 3.92
C CYS A 531 17.05 -9.20 3.49
N ARG A 532 15.85 -9.12 2.92
CA ARG A 532 15.14 -10.28 2.35
C ARG A 532 15.04 -10.13 0.85
N PHE A 533 15.19 -11.24 0.14
CA PHE A 533 15.20 -11.26 -1.30
C PHE A 533 14.35 -12.39 -1.87
N LEU A 534 13.76 -12.11 -3.01
CA LEU A 534 13.06 -13.07 -3.84
C LEU A 534 14.06 -13.70 -4.82
N VAL A 535 14.23 -15.01 -4.73
CA VAL A 535 15.12 -15.77 -5.60
C VAL A 535 14.34 -16.77 -6.45
N ASN A 536 14.75 -16.91 -7.70
CA ASN A 536 14.24 -17.90 -8.62
C ASN A 536 15.33 -18.94 -8.92
N LEU A 537 15.20 -20.12 -8.33
CA LEU A 537 16.16 -21.20 -8.52
C LEU A 537 15.85 -22.07 -9.74
N THR A 538 14.75 -21.80 -10.45
CA THR A 538 14.29 -22.59 -11.60
C THR A 538 14.48 -21.88 -12.96
N ASP A 539 14.91 -20.61 -12.98
CA ASP A 539 15.13 -19.83 -14.21
C ASP A 539 16.61 -19.88 -14.65
N ASP A 540 16.86 -20.10 -15.92
CA ASP A 540 18.21 -20.11 -16.49
C ASP A 540 18.86 -18.72 -16.57
N ARG A 541 18.06 -17.64 -16.46
CA ARG A 541 18.51 -16.23 -16.61
C ARG A 541 19.18 -15.65 -15.36
N GLY A 542 19.23 -16.38 -14.28
CA GLY A 542 19.81 -15.94 -13.00
C GLY A 542 18.85 -16.09 -11.83
N THR A 543 19.40 -16.11 -10.61
CA THR A 543 18.62 -16.32 -9.39
C THR A 543 17.91 -15.05 -8.90
N GLY A 544 18.29 -13.88 -9.38
CA GLY A 544 17.85 -12.60 -8.85
C GLY A 544 18.69 -12.07 -7.67
N LEU A 545 19.51 -12.92 -7.04
CA LEU A 545 20.45 -12.57 -5.98
C LEU A 545 21.86 -13.11 -6.33
N PRO A 546 22.69 -12.34 -7.04
CA PRO A 546 24.05 -12.77 -7.39
C PRO A 546 24.95 -12.79 -6.16
N LEU A 547 25.35 -14.00 -5.72
CA LEU A 547 26.14 -14.19 -4.49
C LEU A 547 27.53 -13.53 -4.55
N ALA A 548 28.17 -13.54 -5.71
CA ALA A 548 29.46 -12.89 -5.93
C ALA A 548 29.43 -11.36 -5.69
N ARG A 549 28.27 -10.72 -5.76
CA ARG A 549 28.08 -9.28 -5.54
C ARG A 549 27.73 -8.93 -4.09
N ARG A 550 27.73 -9.86 -3.14
CA ARG A 550 27.38 -9.63 -1.73
C ARG A 550 28.25 -8.52 -1.12
N SER A 551 29.57 -8.63 -1.20
CA SER A 551 30.46 -7.63 -0.61
C SER A 551 30.24 -6.23 -1.17
N LEU A 552 29.89 -6.10 -2.46
CA LEU A 552 29.54 -4.82 -3.08
C LEU A 552 28.21 -4.28 -2.52
N ARG A 553 27.20 -5.15 -2.35
CA ARG A 553 25.91 -4.75 -1.72
C ARG A 553 26.12 -4.23 -0.31
N LEU A 554 26.98 -4.90 0.48
CA LEU A 554 27.34 -4.46 1.84
C LEU A 554 28.07 -3.12 1.84
N LEU A 555 28.97 -2.91 0.89
CA LEU A 555 29.67 -1.60 0.74
C LEU A 555 28.66 -0.50 0.40
N ILE A 556 27.71 -0.77 -0.50
CA ILE A 556 26.63 0.17 -0.85
C ILE A 556 25.78 0.50 0.38
N GLY A 557 25.37 -0.51 1.17
CA GLY A 557 24.64 -0.29 2.40
C GLY A 557 25.38 0.66 3.34
N ARG A 558 26.64 0.37 3.65
CA ARG A 558 27.49 1.22 4.53
C ARG A 558 27.70 2.64 4.01
N SER A 559 27.60 2.85 2.69
CA SER A 559 27.83 4.14 2.03
C SER A 559 26.53 4.92 1.78
N ALA A 560 25.35 4.35 2.04
CA ALA A 560 24.07 4.89 1.61
C ALA A 560 23.40 5.80 2.64
N GLU A 561 23.81 5.73 3.92
CA GLU A 561 23.19 6.49 5.01
C GLU A 561 23.20 8.00 4.71
N GLY A 562 22.03 8.62 4.81
CA GLY A 562 21.86 10.05 4.55
C GLY A 562 22.05 10.49 3.09
N ARG A 563 22.18 9.56 2.14
CA ARG A 563 22.44 9.86 0.72
C ARG A 563 21.29 9.49 -0.19
N THR A 564 21.24 10.12 -1.35
CA THR A 564 20.43 9.69 -2.48
C THR A 564 21.20 8.66 -3.29
N PHE A 565 20.57 7.54 -3.65
CA PHE A 565 21.20 6.41 -4.35
C PHE A 565 20.62 6.20 -5.75
N LEU A 566 21.50 6.09 -6.74
CA LEU A 566 21.17 5.72 -8.12
C LEU A 566 21.74 4.34 -8.47
N ASN A 567 20.90 3.44 -8.93
CA ASN A 567 21.29 2.10 -9.37
C ASN A 567 20.99 1.94 -10.86
N LEU A 568 22.01 2.01 -11.70
CA LEU A 568 21.92 1.87 -13.15
C LEU A 568 22.14 0.41 -13.56
N ASN A 569 21.29 -0.09 -14.47
CA ASN A 569 21.13 -1.51 -14.80
C ASN A 569 20.89 -2.33 -13.51
N GLY A 570 19.92 -1.82 -12.72
CA GLY A 570 19.75 -2.22 -11.32
C GLY A 570 19.16 -3.62 -11.11
N GLY A 571 18.68 -4.26 -12.17
CA GLY A 571 18.14 -5.62 -12.15
C GLY A 571 17.01 -5.78 -11.12
N THR A 572 17.11 -6.81 -10.30
CA THR A 572 16.15 -7.11 -9.21
C THR A 572 16.27 -6.19 -7.99
N GLY A 573 17.07 -5.13 -8.06
CA GLY A 573 17.16 -4.10 -7.02
C GLY A 573 17.87 -4.53 -5.73
N THR A 574 18.63 -5.62 -5.72
CA THR A 574 19.25 -6.14 -4.49
C THR A 574 20.21 -5.14 -3.84
N ALA A 575 20.98 -4.38 -4.64
CA ALA A 575 21.82 -3.30 -4.15
C ALA A 575 20.99 -2.14 -3.58
N THR A 576 19.85 -1.85 -4.21
CA THR A 576 18.92 -0.81 -3.74
C THR A 576 18.31 -1.19 -2.39
N VAL A 577 17.95 -2.46 -2.16
CA VAL A 577 17.46 -2.92 -0.85
C VAL A 577 18.50 -2.69 0.24
N HIS A 578 19.78 -3.03 -0.01
CA HIS A 578 20.85 -2.75 0.95
C HIS A 578 21.01 -1.25 1.24
N ALA A 579 20.88 -0.39 0.23
CA ALA A 579 20.88 1.06 0.43
C ALA A 579 19.69 1.52 1.27
N LEU A 580 18.48 1.00 1.00
CA LEU A 580 17.24 1.32 1.71
C LEU A 580 17.32 0.95 3.18
N VAL A 581 17.69 -0.31 3.48
CA VAL A 581 17.77 -0.84 4.85
C VAL A 581 18.80 -0.08 5.69
N ASN A 582 19.82 0.49 5.05
CA ASN A 582 20.87 1.25 5.71
C ASN A 582 20.71 2.80 5.57
N GLY A 583 19.51 3.29 5.35
CA GLY A 583 19.17 4.70 5.54
C GLY A 583 19.39 5.61 4.33
N ALA A 584 19.30 5.09 3.10
CA ALA A 584 19.24 5.95 1.91
C ALA A 584 17.99 6.84 1.95
N LEU A 585 18.15 8.15 1.74
CA LEU A 585 17.06 9.13 1.76
C LEU A 585 16.08 8.93 0.61
N ALA A 586 16.60 8.66 -0.57
CA ALA A 586 15.84 8.37 -1.77
C ALA A 586 16.63 7.44 -2.69
N THR A 587 15.93 6.63 -3.47
CA THR A 587 16.56 5.70 -4.42
C THR A 587 15.92 5.77 -5.80
N THR A 588 16.75 5.63 -6.83
CA THR A 588 16.28 5.48 -8.21
C THR A 588 16.96 4.26 -8.82
N THR A 589 16.17 3.28 -9.23
CA THR A 589 16.64 2.08 -9.91
C THR A 589 16.22 2.14 -11.37
N VAL A 590 17.18 2.16 -12.28
CA VAL A 590 16.95 2.22 -13.73
C VAL A 590 17.35 0.89 -14.35
N ASP A 591 16.44 0.30 -15.12
CA ASP A 591 16.70 -0.96 -15.83
C ASP A 591 15.78 -1.05 -17.07
N PRO A 592 16.25 -1.52 -18.25
CA PRO A 592 15.40 -1.65 -19.43
C PRO A 592 14.39 -2.80 -19.32
N ALA A 593 14.61 -3.77 -18.44
CA ALA A 593 13.81 -4.98 -18.34
C ALA A 593 12.67 -4.82 -17.31
N ALA A 594 11.42 -4.68 -17.77
CA ALA A 594 10.23 -4.54 -16.90
C ALA A 594 10.10 -5.65 -15.86
N GLY A 595 10.43 -6.91 -16.21
CA GLY A 595 10.35 -8.04 -15.29
C GLY A 595 11.37 -7.95 -14.15
N GLN A 596 12.53 -7.37 -14.37
CA GLN A 596 13.52 -7.11 -13.33
C GLN A 596 13.03 -6.04 -12.37
N LEU A 597 12.47 -4.95 -12.89
CA LEU A 597 11.91 -3.87 -12.06
C LEU A 597 10.70 -4.31 -11.24
N HIS A 598 9.87 -5.22 -11.77
CA HIS A 598 8.79 -5.84 -11.00
C HIS A 598 9.34 -6.59 -9.78
N LEU A 599 10.39 -7.39 -9.96
CA LEU A 599 11.06 -8.08 -8.85
C LEU A 599 11.75 -7.08 -7.89
N ALA A 600 12.32 -5.99 -8.42
CA ALA A 600 12.92 -4.95 -7.60
C ALA A 600 11.87 -4.31 -6.65
N ARG A 601 10.71 -3.90 -7.16
CA ARG A 601 9.61 -3.36 -6.34
C ARG A 601 9.12 -4.40 -5.31
N SER A 602 8.98 -5.66 -5.73
CA SER A 602 8.63 -6.75 -4.83
C SER A 602 9.64 -6.91 -3.70
N ASN A 603 10.94 -6.80 -3.99
CA ASN A 603 12.01 -6.81 -2.99
C ASN A 603 11.95 -5.59 -2.06
N PHE A 604 11.61 -4.40 -2.57
CA PHE A 604 11.43 -3.21 -1.72
C PHE A 604 10.28 -3.42 -0.73
N PHE A 605 9.12 -3.86 -1.20
CA PHE A 605 7.96 -4.16 -0.35
C PHE A 605 8.23 -5.28 0.65
N LEU A 606 8.97 -6.31 0.25
CA LEU A 606 9.36 -7.42 1.13
C LEU A 606 10.21 -6.96 2.32
N ASN A 607 10.87 -5.81 2.18
CA ASN A 607 11.68 -5.16 3.22
C ASN A 607 11.00 -3.92 3.84
N GLY A 608 9.72 -3.66 3.54
CA GLY A 608 8.93 -2.59 4.14
C GLY A 608 9.19 -1.18 3.60
N PHE A 609 9.72 -1.09 2.38
CA PHE A 609 9.98 0.20 1.72
C PHE A 609 8.98 0.46 0.61
N GLY A 610 8.44 1.68 0.58
CA GLY A 610 7.51 2.19 -0.41
C GLY A 610 7.60 3.70 -0.54
N GLY A 611 6.66 4.28 -1.31
CA GLY A 611 6.57 5.72 -1.51
C GLY A 611 7.33 6.23 -2.74
N PRO A 612 7.01 7.45 -3.19
CA PRO A 612 7.49 8.03 -4.45
C PRO A 612 8.98 8.37 -4.45
N GLN A 613 9.63 8.41 -3.27
CA GLN A 613 11.07 8.64 -3.15
C GLN A 613 11.90 7.41 -3.56
N HIS A 614 11.30 6.21 -3.68
CA HIS A 614 11.97 4.97 -4.11
C HIS A 614 11.47 4.54 -5.48
N ARG A 615 12.11 5.09 -6.51
CA ARG A 615 11.62 5.02 -7.89
C ARG A 615 12.26 3.88 -8.68
N THR A 616 11.46 3.22 -9.50
CA THR A 616 11.93 2.30 -10.54
C THR A 616 11.59 2.89 -11.91
N ILE A 617 12.55 2.94 -12.81
CA ILE A 617 12.43 3.56 -14.14
C ILE A 617 12.77 2.51 -15.19
N GLN A 618 11.82 2.23 -16.08
CA GLN A 618 12.05 1.33 -17.19
C GLN A 618 12.62 2.13 -18.38
N GLU A 619 13.94 2.21 -18.46
CA GLU A 619 14.63 2.89 -19.54
C GLU A 619 16.07 2.36 -19.70
N ASP A 620 16.70 2.61 -20.86
CA ASP A 620 18.15 2.48 -21.03
C ASP A 620 18.87 3.51 -20.14
N SER A 621 19.92 3.07 -19.44
CA SER A 621 20.62 3.89 -18.44
C SER A 621 21.24 5.16 -19.03
N LEU A 622 21.85 5.07 -20.21
CA LEU A 622 22.48 6.23 -20.86
C LEU A 622 21.42 7.24 -21.34
N LYS A 623 20.33 6.73 -21.91
CA LYS A 623 19.22 7.57 -22.38
C LYS A 623 18.54 8.27 -21.22
N TRP A 624 18.30 7.58 -20.11
CA TRP A 624 17.72 8.18 -18.92
C TRP A 624 18.62 9.28 -18.30
N LEU A 625 19.95 9.02 -18.24
CA LEU A 625 20.92 10.00 -17.72
C LEU A 625 20.94 11.30 -18.53
N ALA A 626 20.71 11.23 -19.85
CA ALA A 626 20.65 12.43 -20.71
C ALA A 626 19.54 13.42 -20.30
N GLY A 627 18.42 12.91 -19.74
CA GLY A 627 17.31 13.72 -19.23
C GLY A 627 17.34 13.99 -17.73
N CYS A 628 18.30 13.42 -16.99
CA CYS A 628 18.32 13.48 -15.53
C CYS A 628 18.82 14.82 -15.02
N ARG A 629 18.01 15.48 -14.18
CA ARG A 629 18.36 16.75 -13.49
C ARG A 629 18.69 16.57 -12.00
N SER A 630 18.40 15.39 -11.44
CA SER A 630 18.68 15.09 -10.04
C SER A 630 20.15 14.81 -9.79
N ARG A 631 20.60 15.01 -8.54
CA ARG A 631 21.95 14.69 -8.09
C ARG A 631 21.91 13.56 -7.08
N PHE A 632 22.95 12.71 -7.11
CA PHE A 632 23.05 11.53 -6.27
C PHE A 632 24.35 11.52 -5.48
N GLY A 633 24.26 11.16 -4.19
CA GLY A 633 25.42 11.01 -3.32
C GLY A 633 26.13 9.67 -3.48
N LEU A 634 25.42 8.66 -4.01
CA LEU A 634 25.95 7.33 -4.28
C LEU A 634 25.36 6.80 -5.60
N ILE A 635 26.20 6.29 -6.49
CA ILE A 635 25.80 5.71 -7.77
C ILE A 635 26.41 4.32 -7.90
N LEU A 636 25.62 3.33 -8.32
CA LEU A 636 26.09 2.04 -8.80
C LEU A 636 25.80 1.94 -10.29
N VAL A 637 26.81 1.56 -11.07
CA VAL A 637 26.68 1.15 -12.46
C VAL A 637 26.98 -0.34 -12.53
N ASN A 638 25.96 -1.16 -12.81
CA ASN A 638 26.15 -2.57 -13.11
C ASN A 638 26.37 -2.71 -14.64
N ALA A 639 27.50 -3.26 -15.02
CA ALA A 639 27.67 -3.65 -16.42
C ALA A 639 26.72 -4.78 -16.75
N PRO A 640 25.97 -4.71 -17.86
CA PRO A 640 25.11 -5.81 -18.27
C PRO A 640 25.97 -7.05 -18.54
N CYS A 641 25.57 -8.21 -17.97
CA CYS A 641 26.19 -9.48 -18.27
C CYS A 641 26.11 -9.74 -19.79
N CYS A 642 27.23 -10.14 -20.39
CA CYS A 642 27.20 -10.63 -21.76
C CYS A 642 26.30 -11.88 -21.81
N PRO A 643 25.22 -11.93 -22.64
CA PRO A 643 24.26 -13.02 -22.62
C PRO A 643 24.84 -14.41 -22.94
N ASP A 644 26.02 -14.43 -23.53
CA ASP A 644 26.56 -15.64 -24.18
C ASP A 644 27.93 -16.05 -23.62
N GLY A 645 28.29 -15.97 -22.43
CA GLY A 645 29.47 -16.64 -21.79
C GLY A 645 30.54 -17.28 -22.71
N ARG A 646 30.58 -16.93 -23.97
CA ARG A 646 31.50 -17.40 -25.00
C ARG A 646 32.38 -16.26 -25.45
N ASP A 647 33.65 -16.57 -25.62
CA ASP A 647 34.63 -15.80 -26.34
C ASP A 647 34.09 -15.30 -27.71
N SER A 648 33.19 -14.34 -27.73
CA SER A 648 32.90 -13.61 -28.93
C SER A 648 34.05 -12.61 -29.13
N ALA A 649 34.78 -12.76 -30.21
CA ALA A 649 35.88 -11.86 -30.63
C ALA A 649 35.45 -10.40 -30.79
N ALA A 650 34.16 -10.07 -30.65
CA ALA A 650 33.61 -8.72 -30.65
C ALA A 650 33.53 -8.18 -29.22
N PRO A 651 34.05 -6.98 -28.94
CA PRO A 651 33.91 -6.35 -27.64
C PRO A 651 32.41 -6.17 -27.29
N SER A 652 32.02 -6.44 -26.04
CA SER A 652 30.66 -6.21 -25.60
C SER A 652 30.28 -4.73 -25.83
N ARG A 653 29.01 -4.46 -26.13
CA ARG A 653 28.49 -3.09 -26.28
C ARG A 653 28.90 -2.22 -25.09
N PHE A 654 28.91 -2.78 -23.90
CA PHE A 654 29.36 -2.08 -22.69
C PHE A 654 30.84 -1.68 -22.77
N ARG A 655 31.73 -2.52 -23.29
CA ARG A 655 33.16 -2.15 -23.46
C ARG A 655 33.33 -0.93 -24.39
N LEU A 656 32.47 -0.75 -25.37
CA LEU A 656 32.50 0.38 -26.30
C LEU A 656 31.88 1.65 -25.72
N GLU A 657 30.85 1.53 -24.92
CA GLU A 657 30.02 2.66 -24.45
C GLU A 657 30.28 3.05 -23.00
N HIS A 658 31.11 2.29 -22.22
CA HIS A 658 31.28 2.49 -20.78
C HIS A 658 31.81 3.90 -20.42
N GLU A 659 32.71 4.44 -21.25
CA GLU A 659 33.25 5.78 -21.00
C GLU A 659 32.15 6.84 -21.05
N GLN A 660 31.28 6.78 -22.07
CA GLN A 660 30.17 7.72 -22.20
C GLN A 660 29.16 7.57 -21.03
N LEU A 661 28.85 6.33 -20.65
CA LEU A 661 27.95 6.06 -19.52
C LEU A 661 28.52 6.57 -18.20
N LEU A 662 29.80 6.29 -17.93
CA LEU A 662 30.45 6.74 -16.69
C LEU A 662 30.57 8.26 -16.62
N ARG A 663 30.95 8.94 -17.72
CA ARG A 663 30.96 10.39 -17.79
C ARG A 663 29.57 10.99 -17.56
N ALA A 664 28.52 10.41 -18.10
CA ALA A 664 27.16 10.84 -17.88
C ALA A 664 26.73 10.62 -16.42
N ALA A 665 27.10 9.50 -15.82
CA ALA A 665 26.81 9.20 -14.42
C ALA A 665 27.59 10.14 -13.46
N MET A 666 28.86 10.44 -13.76
CA MET A 666 29.65 11.41 -12.99
C MET A 666 29.07 12.83 -13.04
N LYS A 667 28.42 13.25 -14.13
CA LYS A 667 27.72 14.54 -14.20
C LYS A 667 26.58 14.67 -13.19
N VAL A 668 25.91 13.60 -12.85
CA VAL A 668 24.81 13.58 -11.87
C VAL A 668 25.26 13.17 -10.46
N LEU A 669 26.54 12.84 -10.28
CA LEU A 669 27.12 12.59 -8.96
C LEU A 669 27.34 13.93 -8.22
N THR A 670 27.07 13.96 -6.92
CA THR A 670 27.42 15.09 -6.05
C THR A 670 28.96 15.19 -5.90
N ARG A 671 29.46 16.37 -5.52
CA ARG A 671 30.90 16.62 -5.43
C ARG A 671 31.63 15.63 -4.50
N GLU A 672 31.04 15.33 -3.37
CA GLU A 672 31.56 14.37 -2.37
C GLU A 672 31.02 12.94 -2.58
N GLY A 673 30.34 12.71 -3.70
CA GLY A 673 29.69 11.44 -4.01
C GLY A 673 30.69 10.34 -4.34
N LEU A 674 30.16 9.12 -4.32
CA LEU A 674 30.86 7.89 -4.70
C LEU A 674 30.13 7.21 -5.84
N LEU A 675 30.82 6.94 -6.95
CA LEU A 675 30.33 6.07 -8.01
C LEU A 675 31.07 4.74 -7.94
N LEU A 676 30.33 3.64 -7.94
CA LEU A 676 30.84 2.28 -8.00
C LEU A 676 30.49 1.67 -9.36
N LEU A 677 31.47 1.09 -10.03
CA LEU A 677 31.30 0.34 -11.26
C LEU A 677 31.55 -1.13 -10.97
N ALA A 678 30.62 -1.98 -11.33
CA ALA A 678 30.74 -3.43 -11.20
C ALA A 678 30.60 -4.10 -12.58
N VAL A 679 31.58 -4.92 -12.97
CA VAL A 679 31.65 -5.54 -14.29
C VAL A 679 31.77 -7.06 -14.15
N ASP A 680 31.07 -7.83 -15.00
CA ASP A 680 31.17 -9.30 -15.01
C ASP A 680 32.17 -9.83 -16.07
N ASP A 681 33.10 -9.00 -16.49
CA ASP A 681 34.19 -9.35 -17.42
C ASP A 681 35.52 -9.25 -16.69
N PRO A 682 36.19 -10.38 -16.41
CA PRO A 682 37.44 -10.39 -15.64
C PRO A 682 38.59 -9.60 -16.27
N CYS A 683 38.57 -9.43 -17.60
CA CYS A 683 39.59 -8.71 -18.36
C CYS A 683 39.23 -7.24 -18.62
N PHE A 684 38.19 -6.71 -17.97
CA PHE A 684 37.76 -5.35 -18.16
C PHE A 684 38.69 -4.36 -17.45
N THR A 685 39.09 -3.31 -18.15
CA THR A 685 39.77 -2.13 -17.59
C THR A 685 39.04 -0.88 -18.06
N PRO A 686 38.78 0.09 -17.17
CA PRO A 686 38.21 1.38 -17.56
C PRO A 686 39.10 2.14 -18.54
N ALA A 687 38.52 2.96 -19.40
CA ALA A 687 39.27 3.80 -20.36
C ALA A 687 40.27 4.70 -19.61
N PRO A 688 41.52 4.80 -20.06
CA PRO A 688 42.57 5.62 -19.40
C PRO A 688 42.19 7.11 -19.26
N SER A 689 41.39 7.64 -20.20
CA SER A 689 40.85 9.01 -20.16
C SER A 689 40.00 9.29 -18.91
N LEU A 690 39.35 8.28 -18.32
CA LEU A 690 38.60 8.46 -17.09
C LEU A 690 39.48 8.71 -15.87
N ALA A 691 40.67 8.08 -15.83
CA ALA A 691 41.66 8.32 -14.76
C ALA A 691 42.30 9.70 -14.84
N ALA A 692 42.32 10.35 -16.03
CA ALA A 692 42.77 11.73 -16.18
C ALA A 692 41.77 12.72 -15.51
N ASP A 693 40.48 12.50 -15.62
CA ASP A 693 39.43 13.44 -15.17
C ASP A 693 38.94 13.16 -13.75
N PHE A 694 39.00 11.91 -13.29
CA PHE A 694 38.43 11.47 -12.02
C PHE A 694 39.49 10.74 -11.17
N ILE A 695 39.20 10.64 -9.85
CA ILE A 695 39.93 9.72 -8.99
C ILE A 695 39.35 8.35 -9.24
N LEU A 696 40.18 7.40 -9.71
CA LEU A 696 39.81 6.03 -10.01
C LEU A 696 40.61 5.07 -9.13
N GLU A 697 39.92 4.16 -8.44
CA GLU A 697 40.49 3.14 -7.57
C GLU A 697 39.93 1.76 -7.95
N ASP A 698 40.80 0.77 -8.14
CA ASP A 698 40.39 -0.65 -8.24
C ASP A 698 40.19 -1.20 -6.82
N ILE A 699 38.94 -1.54 -6.49
CA ILE A 699 38.54 -2.08 -5.20
C ILE A 699 38.19 -3.56 -5.24
N SER A 700 38.48 -4.24 -6.33
CA SER A 700 38.10 -5.65 -6.59
C SER A 700 38.61 -6.61 -5.49
N SER A 701 39.86 -6.43 -5.06
CA SER A 701 40.49 -7.28 -4.02
C SER A 701 39.79 -7.16 -2.65
N ARG A 702 39.29 -5.96 -2.32
CA ARG A 702 38.57 -5.69 -1.06
C ARG A 702 37.18 -6.27 -1.01
N LEU A 703 36.62 -6.62 -2.18
CA LEU A 703 35.25 -7.13 -2.33
C LEU A 703 35.18 -8.63 -2.53
N THR A 704 36.32 -9.34 -2.49
CA THR A 704 36.35 -10.79 -2.61
C THR A 704 35.89 -11.44 -1.31
N ALA A 705 34.71 -12.07 -1.33
CA ALA A 705 34.19 -12.80 -0.18
C ALA A 705 34.88 -14.16 -0.02
N PRO A 706 34.94 -14.74 1.22
CA PRO A 706 35.59 -16.03 1.48
C PRO A 706 35.08 -17.20 0.66
N ASP A 707 33.79 -17.20 0.30
CA ASP A 707 33.14 -18.22 -0.51
C ASP A 707 33.49 -18.13 -2.02
N PHE A 708 34.13 -17.03 -2.45
CA PHE A 708 34.67 -16.82 -3.79
C PHE A 708 36.20 -16.71 -3.81
N ALA A 709 36.86 -16.95 -2.67
CA ALA A 709 38.32 -16.93 -2.60
C ALA A 709 38.93 -18.10 -3.42
N GLY A 710 39.92 -17.77 -4.26
CA GLY A 710 40.59 -18.74 -5.12
C GLY A 710 39.90 -19.05 -6.45
N GLN A 711 38.77 -18.45 -6.75
CA GLN A 711 38.13 -18.60 -8.05
C GLN A 711 38.76 -17.69 -9.12
N PRO A 712 39.01 -18.20 -10.36
CA PRO A 712 39.74 -17.44 -11.39
C PRO A 712 38.94 -16.26 -11.96
N ASN A 713 37.62 -16.30 -11.92
CA ASN A 713 36.75 -15.27 -12.53
C ASN A 713 36.31 -14.24 -11.48
N ARG A 714 37.16 -13.28 -11.18
CA ARG A 714 36.82 -12.12 -10.34
C ARG A 714 36.05 -11.09 -11.18
N SER A 715 34.90 -10.65 -10.69
CA SER A 715 34.18 -9.52 -11.27
C SER A 715 34.86 -8.21 -10.83
N PRO A 716 35.52 -7.45 -11.74
CA PRO A 716 36.18 -6.21 -11.38
C PRO A 716 35.20 -5.18 -10.82
N CYS A 717 35.67 -4.44 -9.83
CA CYS A 717 34.92 -3.33 -9.24
C CYS A 717 35.81 -2.11 -9.08
N PHE A 718 35.31 -0.95 -9.52
CA PHE A 718 36.03 0.30 -9.49
C PHE A 718 35.24 1.38 -8.75
N ALA A 719 35.93 2.21 -8.02
CA ALA A 719 35.38 3.39 -7.34
C ALA A 719 35.83 4.67 -8.05
N PHE A 720 34.88 5.57 -8.29
CA PHE A 720 35.15 6.87 -8.91
C PHE A 720 34.70 8.00 -7.99
N ARG A 721 35.51 9.08 -7.96
CA ARG A 721 35.23 10.33 -7.24
C ARG A 721 35.62 11.53 -8.09
N HIS A 722 35.00 12.69 -7.83
CA HIS A 722 35.48 13.96 -8.38
C HIS A 722 36.83 14.31 -7.79
N ARG A 723 37.73 14.90 -8.61
CA ARG A 723 38.97 15.50 -8.09
C ARG A 723 38.66 16.70 -7.18
N PRO A 724 39.42 16.93 -6.11
CA PRO A 724 39.32 18.17 -5.34
C PRO A 724 39.47 19.38 -6.28
N LEU A 725 38.79 20.47 -5.96
CA LEU A 725 39.12 21.76 -6.61
C LEU A 725 40.50 22.14 -6.13
N GLU A 726 41.40 22.48 -7.04
CA GLU A 726 42.62 23.20 -6.65
C GLU A 726 42.16 24.51 -5.98
N PRO A 727 42.70 24.88 -4.81
CA PRO A 727 42.41 26.18 -4.25
C PRO A 727 42.82 27.21 -5.31
N GLU A 728 41.89 28.07 -5.70
CA GLU A 728 42.21 29.22 -6.53
C GLU A 728 43.32 30.01 -5.80
N GLY A 729 44.52 30.00 -6.39
CA GLY A 729 45.71 30.67 -5.87
C GLY A 729 45.56 32.20 -5.86
#